data_e606d283982630c3efa65cc2c7b0e3e2
#
_entry.id   e606d283982630c3efa65cc2c7b0e3e2
#
_cell.length_a   1.000
_cell.length_b   1.000
_cell.length_c   1.000
_cell.angle_alpha   90.00
_cell.angle_beta   90.00
_cell.angle_gamma   90.00
#
_symmetry.space_group_name_H-M   'P 1'
#
loop_
_entity.id
_entity.type
_entity.pdbx_description
1 polymer ?
#
loop_
_entity_poly.entity_id
_entity_poly.type
_entity_poly.pdbx_seq_one_letter_code
_entity_poly.pdbx_strand_id
1 'polypeptide(L)'
;MRGPIAEDDLLAVLVADGIDLGPDPEDMLTYILDEDAELVMPLADERWAWIPALLDGRVFTHRLSAQEAEHDMIGFGPDLAPLSMLTESQTYQRLTDGSPIADVSPFLDGDILAKRGVPEMVVGEDGALLLQPGQFATLGVGAGDLVGLRVTAAGFKLATAGELTTCEIGPALAAVLDLRPDRPEMLDVAVWTACAADEGLFREPVAPLGELLSADGLAQEGDWVARGGFDFGTWRVHGRIETIAARYELHDDEAFAVLATVRLYEQTAELVDAVTSARQDGDAEELLGIVSQLFPPQLDPASSNGDPELDPDRTTVRAALKFLAEPAVAAAVLAETSADEDRGAVALGLFAESVEPLAPRAARPALRWLRAKAYEGLGDLEQAEQTYDAAESLDPSWPLTLMSLARYASDRGDAERGLALLRRAGAPREHELVQLLEHFQPAPRPGLGRKQPCWCGSGRKYKVCHMHREQLPLAERAAWLYQKAGADLFDGPSGPLLIQTAQARAQYWDSPDALDRAIEDGLAADAVLFEGGAFADFLAVRGSLLPADERLLAAQWLLVQRSVHEVLAVRRGEQMTLRDVRTGDVHEVRERAGSRQVKVGELYCVRVVPSGDTMQIFGGIEPVSIGERDELIALLDDDPDPVELVAFLSRRFAPPVLQNTEGESSVLCDATLRIADPARLAQALDDEYDRHDDEPDGALAWFEHVITHGIQRIRANIELRGDELHVHANSEARFERVLAMIGKLDPSATVLHQTRDPAGDLRAVQQLAARSAAGSAGTFLDPAADPAIAAALEEMAGKYEAAWLDEPIPALAGHTPRESAHDPTRRPDLIRLLDSFPEDTGRPGTMSPARLRAALGLS
;
A
#
# COMPACT_ATOMS: atom_id res chain seq x y z
N MET A 1 20.11 26.29 -13.92
CA MET A 1 18.69 25.88 -13.93
C MET A 1 17.95 26.71 -14.98
N ARG A 2 17.13 26.10 -15.80
CA ARG A 2 16.30 26.78 -16.79
C ARG A 2 15.02 27.24 -16.10
N GLY A 3 14.39 28.33 -16.62
CA GLY A 3 13.09 28.78 -16.12
C GLY A 3 11.95 27.78 -16.42
N PRO A 4 10.67 28.18 -16.20
CA PRO A 4 9.54 27.31 -16.49
C PRO A 4 9.56 26.76 -17.92
N ILE A 5 9.27 25.44 -18.08
CA ILE A 5 9.47 24.69 -19.31
C ILE A 5 8.25 23.82 -19.61
N ALA A 6 7.87 23.68 -20.89
CA ALA A 6 6.86 22.73 -21.30
C ALA A 6 7.41 21.29 -21.23
N GLU A 7 6.55 20.31 -21.00
CA GLU A 7 6.93 18.91 -20.82
C GLU A 7 7.68 18.35 -22.04
N ASP A 8 7.17 18.61 -23.25
CA ASP A 8 7.84 18.21 -24.50
C ASP A 8 9.25 18.81 -24.63
N ASP A 9 9.43 20.07 -24.23
CA ASP A 9 10.73 20.74 -24.27
C ASP A 9 11.66 20.17 -23.18
N LEU A 10 11.14 19.81 -22.03
CA LEU A 10 11.91 19.16 -20.94
C LEU A 10 12.38 17.79 -21.40
N LEU A 11 11.51 16.98 -22.00
CA LEU A 11 11.87 15.67 -22.55
C LEU A 11 13.00 15.81 -23.58
N ALA A 12 12.86 16.78 -24.49
CA ALA A 12 13.89 17.02 -25.50
C ALA A 12 15.26 17.38 -24.90
N VAL A 13 15.25 18.11 -23.78
CA VAL A 13 16.48 18.48 -23.05
C VAL A 13 17.09 17.26 -22.36
N LEU A 14 16.30 16.45 -21.66
CA LEU A 14 16.78 15.26 -20.94
C LEU A 14 17.41 14.24 -21.91
N VAL A 15 16.74 14.02 -23.04
CA VAL A 15 17.27 13.13 -24.10
C VAL A 15 18.56 13.70 -24.69
N ALA A 16 18.64 15.02 -24.92
CA ALA A 16 19.88 15.65 -25.43
C ALA A 16 21.04 15.59 -24.44
N ASP A 17 20.75 15.62 -23.14
CA ASP A 17 21.73 15.46 -22.07
C ASP A 17 22.10 13.98 -21.79
N GLY A 18 21.49 13.03 -22.55
CA GLY A 18 21.82 11.61 -22.50
C GLY A 18 21.18 10.85 -21.33
N ILE A 19 20.13 11.40 -20.74
CA ILE A 19 19.35 10.70 -19.69
C ILE A 19 18.47 9.66 -20.34
N ASP A 20 18.60 8.42 -19.91
CA ASP A 20 17.80 7.29 -20.38
C ASP A 20 16.52 7.15 -19.53
N LEU A 21 15.39 7.47 -20.11
CA LEU A 21 14.07 7.36 -19.48
C LEU A 21 13.37 6.00 -19.80
N GLY A 22 14.08 5.05 -20.41
CA GLY A 22 13.54 3.74 -20.71
C GLY A 22 12.78 3.65 -22.05
N PRO A 23 11.97 2.59 -22.24
CA PRO A 23 11.32 2.31 -23.52
C PRO A 23 10.16 3.25 -23.87
N ASP A 24 9.55 3.89 -22.88
CA ASP A 24 8.47 4.86 -23.03
C ASP A 24 8.82 6.15 -22.27
N PRO A 25 9.61 7.05 -22.89
CA PRO A 25 10.16 8.21 -22.20
C PRO A 25 9.13 9.29 -21.87
N GLU A 26 8.00 9.37 -22.60
CA GLU A 26 6.91 10.31 -22.31
C GLU A 26 6.18 9.89 -21.04
N ASP A 27 5.70 8.66 -20.95
CA ASP A 27 5.02 8.13 -19.76
C ASP A 27 5.93 8.15 -18.53
N MET A 28 7.22 7.84 -18.70
CA MET A 28 8.19 7.88 -17.60
C MET A 28 8.44 9.31 -17.10
N LEU A 29 8.52 10.30 -18.00
CA LEU A 29 8.68 11.69 -17.59
C LEU A 29 7.45 12.18 -16.84
N THR A 30 6.24 11.92 -17.34
CA THR A 30 4.98 12.25 -16.67
C THR A 30 4.94 11.62 -15.28
N TYR A 31 5.27 10.33 -15.15
CA TYR A 31 5.35 9.66 -13.85
C TYR A 31 6.34 10.33 -12.88
N ILE A 32 7.55 10.67 -13.36
CA ILE A 32 8.56 11.34 -12.53
C ILE A 32 8.10 12.73 -12.09
N LEU A 33 7.43 13.47 -12.96
CA LEU A 33 6.95 14.82 -12.64
C LEU A 33 5.79 14.79 -11.64
N ASP A 34 4.91 13.78 -11.73
CA ASP A 34 3.74 13.66 -10.87
C ASP A 34 4.05 13.04 -9.50
N GLU A 35 5.00 12.10 -9.42
CA GLU A 35 5.22 11.29 -8.22
C GLU A 35 6.57 11.51 -7.54
N ASP A 36 7.66 11.75 -8.32
CA ASP A 36 9.03 11.72 -7.78
C ASP A 36 9.73 13.08 -7.73
N ALA A 37 9.22 14.09 -8.42
CA ALA A 37 9.90 15.37 -8.55
C ALA A 37 9.52 16.35 -7.43
N GLU A 38 10.26 16.31 -6.31
CA GLU A 38 10.05 17.25 -5.20
C GLU A 38 10.09 18.72 -5.66
N LEU A 39 9.05 19.50 -5.31
CA LEU A 39 8.95 20.94 -5.55
C LEU A 39 8.99 21.36 -7.04
N VAL A 40 8.78 20.43 -7.96
CA VAL A 40 8.55 20.72 -9.39
C VAL A 40 7.05 20.64 -9.64
N MET A 41 6.45 21.78 -9.97
CA MET A 41 4.99 21.90 -10.03
C MET A 41 4.51 22.41 -11.39
N PRO A 42 3.32 21.94 -11.82
CA PRO A 42 2.69 22.46 -13.01
C PRO A 42 2.16 23.89 -12.74
N LEU A 43 2.33 24.75 -13.73
CA LEU A 43 1.75 26.10 -13.74
C LEU A 43 0.39 26.08 -14.48
N ALA A 44 -0.42 27.11 -14.28
CA ALA A 44 -1.73 27.23 -14.94
C ALA A 44 -1.65 27.25 -16.48
N ASP A 45 -0.49 27.56 -17.04
CA ASP A 45 -0.18 27.59 -18.49
C ASP A 45 0.49 26.30 -19.00
N GLU A 46 0.37 25.21 -18.24
CA GLU A 46 0.85 23.86 -18.59
C GLU A 46 2.38 23.70 -18.66
N ARG A 47 3.14 24.70 -18.16
CA ARG A 47 4.60 24.58 -17.99
C ARG A 47 4.90 24.06 -16.60
N TRP A 48 6.00 23.38 -16.48
CA TRP A 48 6.56 22.91 -15.20
C TRP A 48 7.59 23.88 -14.67
N ALA A 49 7.61 24.12 -13.38
CA ALA A 49 8.55 25.01 -12.72
C ALA A 49 9.09 24.39 -11.43
N TRP A 50 10.39 24.53 -11.19
CA TRP A 50 10.98 24.26 -9.89
C TRP A 50 10.75 25.46 -8.97
N ILE A 51 9.81 25.31 -8.04
CA ILE A 51 9.28 26.41 -7.22
C ILE A 51 10.33 27.14 -6.41
N PRO A 52 11.36 26.48 -5.78
CA PRO A 52 12.41 27.18 -5.08
C PRO A 52 13.17 28.21 -5.95
N ALA A 53 13.44 27.88 -7.20
CA ALA A 53 14.13 28.83 -8.11
C ALA A 53 13.18 29.91 -8.63
N LEU A 54 11.93 29.56 -8.86
CA LEU A 54 10.91 30.53 -9.28
C LEU A 54 10.70 31.62 -8.23
N LEU A 55 10.67 31.22 -6.96
CA LEU A 55 10.39 32.12 -5.82
C LEU A 55 11.66 32.73 -5.20
N ASP A 56 12.86 32.34 -5.60
CA ASP A 56 14.11 32.84 -5.02
C ASP A 56 14.19 34.37 -5.07
N GLY A 57 14.48 34.98 -3.92
CA GLY A 57 14.57 36.43 -3.74
C GLY A 57 13.21 37.14 -3.60
N ARG A 58 12.07 36.48 -3.75
CA ARG A 58 10.73 37.06 -3.57
C ARG A 58 10.35 37.13 -2.10
N VAL A 59 9.54 38.14 -1.72
CA VAL A 59 9.08 38.36 -0.35
C VAL A 59 7.57 38.43 -0.29
N PHE A 60 6.99 37.57 0.52
CA PHE A 60 5.57 37.56 0.83
C PHE A 60 5.34 38.20 2.20
N THR A 61 4.37 39.08 2.29
CA THR A 61 4.08 39.82 3.52
C THR A 61 2.82 39.29 4.16
N HIS A 62 2.82 39.28 5.48
CA HIS A 62 1.68 38.88 6.28
C HIS A 62 1.45 39.85 7.44
N ARG A 63 0.18 40.12 7.78
CA ARG A 63 -0.19 40.95 8.90
C ARG A 63 -0.51 40.08 10.11
N LEU A 64 0.33 40.17 11.13
CA LEU A 64 0.18 39.37 12.35
C LEU A 64 -1.14 39.66 13.07
N SER A 65 -1.90 38.62 13.36
CA SER A 65 -3.02 38.65 14.30
C SER A 65 -2.50 38.69 15.75
N ALA A 66 -3.39 38.92 16.70
CA ALA A 66 -3.02 38.88 18.12
C ALA A 66 -2.58 37.50 18.57
N GLN A 67 -3.21 36.45 18.06
CA GLN A 67 -2.90 35.06 18.40
C GLN A 67 -1.57 34.61 17.78
N GLU A 68 -1.31 34.95 16.52
CA GLU A 68 -0.03 34.66 15.88
C GLU A 68 1.13 35.33 16.61
N ALA A 69 0.95 36.60 16.97
CA ALA A 69 1.97 37.35 17.71
C ALA A 69 2.22 36.75 19.11
N GLU A 70 1.19 36.23 19.80
CA GLU A 70 1.29 35.60 21.12
C GLU A 70 2.05 34.26 21.06
N HIS A 71 1.86 33.49 20.01
CA HIS A 71 2.36 32.11 19.91
C HIS A 71 3.60 31.95 19.00
N ASP A 72 4.15 33.06 18.45
CA ASP A 72 5.24 33.02 17.47
C ASP A 72 4.90 32.08 16.29
N MET A 73 3.75 32.28 15.66
CA MET A 73 3.31 31.51 14.49
C MET A 73 2.81 32.43 13.39
N ILE A 74 2.81 31.93 12.16
CA ILE A 74 2.27 32.63 10.99
C ILE A 74 1.36 31.65 10.24
N GLY A 75 0.06 31.94 10.15
CA GLY A 75 -0.87 31.16 9.36
C GLY A 75 -0.52 31.21 7.88
N PHE A 76 -0.74 30.12 7.16
CA PHE A 76 -0.54 30.15 5.70
C PHE A 76 -1.59 31.04 5.05
N GLY A 77 -2.86 30.82 5.27
CA GLY A 77 -3.94 31.61 4.69
C GLY A 77 -3.64 32.06 3.27
N PRO A 78 -4.31 33.05 2.71
CA PRO A 78 -4.01 33.48 1.37
C PRO A 78 -2.62 34.14 1.22
N ASP A 79 -2.09 34.75 2.28
CA ASP A 79 -0.86 35.54 2.21
C ASP A 79 0.38 34.70 1.92
N LEU A 80 0.47 33.54 2.51
CA LEU A 80 1.62 32.63 2.41
C LEU A 80 1.30 31.29 1.70
N ALA A 81 0.09 31.11 1.18
CA ALA A 81 -0.29 29.94 0.39
C ALA A 81 0.78 29.57 -0.68
N PRO A 82 1.37 30.54 -1.42
CA PRO A 82 2.42 30.21 -2.40
C PRO A 82 3.70 29.61 -1.83
N LEU A 83 3.85 29.59 -0.49
CA LEU A 83 5.03 29.09 0.22
C LEU A 83 4.79 27.77 0.95
N SER A 84 3.54 27.35 1.12
CA SER A 84 3.18 26.17 1.93
C SER A 84 3.94 24.92 1.50
N MET A 85 3.97 24.61 0.22
CA MET A 85 4.66 23.45 -0.33
C MET A 85 6.18 23.46 -0.10
N LEU A 86 6.82 24.64 0.01
CA LEU A 86 8.27 24.72 0.24
C LEU A 86 8.67 24.05 1.57
N THR A 87 7.77 24.04 2.56
CA THR A 87 8.03 23.49 3.90
C THR A 87 8.19 21.98 3.94
N GLU A 88 7.79 21.27 2.89
CA GLU A 88 8.07 19.84 2.72
C GLU A 88 9.60 19.58 2.61
N SER A 89 10.36 20.53 2.05
CA SER A 89 11.79 20.40 1.95
C SER A 89 12.52 20.85 3.22
N GLN A 90 13.48 20.05 3.68
CA GLN A 90 14.32 20.34 4.86
C GLN A 90 15.01 21.71 4.80
N THR A 91 15.27 22.25 3.61
CA THR A 91 15.88 23.56 3.41
C THR A 91 14.97 24.65 3.96
N TYR A 92 13.68 24.53 3.80
CA TYR A 92 12.68 25.53 4.21
C TYR A 92 12.04 25.27 5.57
N GLN A 93 12.48 24.22 6.28
CA GLN A 93 12.15 23.98 7.69
C GLN A 93 13.03 24.77 8.65
N ARG A 94 13.70 25.80 8.16
CA ARG A 94 14.54 26.72 8.96
C ARG A 94 14.60 28.12 8.35
N LEU A 95 14.84 29.10 9.21
CA LEU A 95 15.22 30.43 8.81
C LEU A 95 16.69 30.45 8.37
N THR A 96 17.07 31.48 7.60
CA THR A 96 18.47 31.68 7.16
C THR A 96 19.48 31.91 8.28
N ASP A 97 19.03 32.27 9.49
CA ASP A 97 19.85 32.36 10.71
C ASP A 97 20.04 31.02 11.42
N GLY A 98 19.45 29.94 10.90
CA GLY A 98 19.48 28.58 11.44
C GLY A 98 18.35 28.25 12.40
N SER A 99 17.47 29.18 12.73
CA SER A 99 16.29 28.94 13.60
C SER A 99 15.34 27.96 12.92
N PRO A 100 14.92 26.88 13.59
CA PRO A 100 13.98 25.92 12.99
C PRO A 100 12.58 26.52 12.87
N ILE A 101 11.86 26.06 11.86
CA ILE A 101 10.45 26.30 11.62
C ILE A 101 9.77 24.95 11.61
N ALA A 102 8.60 24.82 12.21
CA ALA A 102 7.74 23.65 12.03
C ALA A 102 6.50 24.07 11.24
N ASP A 103 6.20 23.33 10.19
CA ASP A 103 4.90 23.34 9.55
C ASP A 103 3.96 22.52 10.44
N VAL A 104 2.82 23.09 10.83
CA VAL A 104 1.87 22.44 11.74
C VAL A 104 0.45 22.54 11.22
N SER A 105 -0.24 21.42 11.29
CA SER A 105 -1.66 21.28 10.96
C SER A 105 -2.47 20.97 12.22
N PRO A 106 -3.67 21.54 12.43
CA PRO A 106 -4.49 21.26 13.58
C PRO A 106 -4.92 19.80 13.70
N PHE A 107 -4.97 19.07 12.57
CA PHE A 107 -5.44 17.68 12.52
C PHE A 107 -4.33 16.64 12.74
N LEU A 108 -3.07 16.98 12.44
CA LEU A 108 -1.96 16.03 12.45
C LEU A 108 -0.95 16.29 13.59
N ASP A 109 -0.81 17.53 14.05
CA ASP A 109 0.29 17.98 14.91
C ASP A 109 -0.16 18.40 16.33
N GLY A 110 -1.27 17.88 16.79
CA GLY A 110 -1.83 18.19 18.12
C GLY A 110 -0.82 18.06 19.26
N ASP A 111 0.07 17.07 19.20
CA ASP A 111 1.15 16.87 20.18
C ASP A 111 2.20 18.01 20.16
N ILE A 112 2.52 18.54 18.98
CA ILE A 112 3.47 19.66 18.81
C ILE A 112 2.83 20.93 19.35
N LEU A 113 1.58 21.19 18.98
CA LEU A 113 0.79 22.34 19.42
C LEU A 113 0.61 22.34 20.93
N ALA A 114 0.24 21.22 21.54
CA ALA A 114 0.09 21.07 22.97
C ALA A 114 1.40 21.31 23.75
N LYS A 115 2.53 20.82 23.27
CA LYS A 115 3.86 21.07 23.86
C LYS A 115 4.25 22.56 23.83
N ARG A 116 3.77 23.29 22.82
CA ARG A 116 4.00 24.72 22.65
C ARG A 116 2.95 25.59 23.35
N GLY A 117 1.87 24.97 23.87
CA GLY A 117 0.76 25.67 24.48
C GLY A 117 -0.09 26.47 23.49
N VAL A 118 -0.09 26.04 22.22
CA VAL A 118 -0.93 26.62 21.15
C VAL A 118 -2.24 25.85 21.12
N PRO A 119 -3.40 26.49 21.31
CA PRO A 119 -4.69 25.83 21.13
C PRO A 119 -4.91 25.48 19.65
N GLU A 120 -5.36 24.26 19.36
CA GLU A 120 -5.60 23.80 17.98
C GLU A 120 -6.53 24.75 17.20
N MET A 121 -7.55 25.29 17.85
CA MET A 121 -8.49 26.24 17.26
C MET A 121 -7.87 27.59 16.80
N VAL A 122 -6.61 27.84 17.16
CA VAL A 122 -5.88 29.05 16.73
C VAL A 122 -5.13 28.82 15.43
N VAL A 123 -4.83 27.57 15.10
CA VAL A 123 -4.26 27.18 13.83
C VAL A 123 -5.40 27.06 12.83
N GLY A 124 -5.35 27.81 11.74
CA GLY A 124 -6.36 27.72 10.68
C GLY A 124 -6.33 26.33 9.99
N GLU A 125 -7.38 26.03 9.23
CA GLU A 125 -7.45 24.77 8.47
C GLU A 125 -6.28 24.64 7.48
N ASP A 126 -5.78 25.76 6.97
CA ASP A 126 -4.64 25.82 6.04
C ASP A 126 -3.27 25.53 6.70
N GLY A 127 -3.24 25.36 8.03
CA GLY A 127 -2.01 25.19 8.80
C GLY A 127 -1.26 26.48 9.10
N ALA A 128 -0.09 26.37 9.74
CA ALA A 128 0.74 27.49 10.12
C ALA A 128 2.24 27.15 10.22
N LEU A 129 3.07 28.14 10.02
CA LEU A 129 4.50 28.10 10.35
C LEU A 129 4.73 28.43 11.82
N LEU A 130 5.13 27.47 12.62
CA LEU A 130 5.47 27.65 14.03
C LEU A 130 6.96 27.99 14.15
N LEU A 131 7.22 29.21 14.63
CA LEU A 131 8.58 29.74 14.83
C LEU A 131 9.11 29.38 16.23
N GLN A 132 10.37 29.72 16.49
CA GLN A 132 10.92 29.60 17.84
C GLN A 132 10.27 30.60 18.82
N PRO A 133 10.06 30.21 20.08
CA PRO A 133 9.54 31.13 21.09
C PRO A 133 10.39 32.40 21.22
N GLY A 134 9.73 33.58 21.17
CA GLY A 134 10.37 34.88 21.26
C GLY A 134 10.92 35.42 19.95
N GLN A 135 10.64 34.77 18.81
CA GLN A 135 11.12 35.20 17.51
C GLN A 135 10.56 36.60 17.13
N PHE A 136 9.27 36.84 17.32
CA PHE A 136 8.66 38.14 17.05
C PHE A 136 9.12 39.22 18.03
N ALA A 137 9.31 38.86 19.30
CA ALA A 137 9.87 39.79 20.28
C ALA A 137 11.31 40.22 19.91
N THR A 138 12.11 39.31 19.36
CA THR A 138 13.47 39.60 18.85
C THR A 138 13.42 40.53 17.64
N LEU A 139 12.42 40.39 16.76
CA LEU A 139 12.22 41.29 15.63
C LEU A 139 11.57 42.64 16.01
N GLY A 140 11.01 42.73 17.23
CA GLY A 140 10.31 43.90 17.70
C GLY A 140 8.95 44.13 17.06
N VAL A 141 8.28 43.05 16.62
CA VAL A 141 6.95 43.07 16.00
C VAL A 141 5.90 42.47 16.92
N GLY A 142 4.66 42.90 16.76
CA GLY A 142 3.50 42.41 17.51
C GLY A 142 2.23 42.43 16.66
N ALA A 143 1.09 42.25 17.32
CA ALA A 143 -0.22 42.22 16.66
C ALA A 143 -0.47 43.47 15.80
N GLY A 144 -0.87 43.27 14.55
CA GLY A 144 -1.12 44.31 13.57
C GLY A 144 0.08 44.74 12.73
N ASP A 145 1.30 44.39 13.15
CA ASP A 145 2.52 44.67 12.38
C ASP A 145 2.64 43.73 11.16
N LEU A 146 3.36 44.25 10.16
CA LEU A 146 3.65 43.49 8.94
C LEU A 146 5.01 42.82 9.01
N VAL A 147 5.02 41.51 8.77
CA VAL A 147 6.25 40.72 8.58
C VAL A 147 6.38 40.31 7.13
N GLY A 148 7.62 40.16 6.67
CA GLY A 148 7.93 39.66 5.33
C GLY A 148 8.74 38.38 5.40
N LEU A 149 8.30 37.35 4.70
CA LEU A 149 9.00 36.09 4.54
C LEU A 149 9.62 36.04 3.14
N ARG A 150 10.93 36.17 3.05
CA ARG A 150 11.69 36.13 1.80
C ARG A 150 12.20 34.72 1.53
N VAL A 151 11.92 34.20 0.36
CA VAL A 151 12.46 32.92 -0.11
C VAL A 151 13.92 33.11 -0.53
N THR A 152 14.79 32.23 -0.10
CA THR A 152 16.21 32.19 -0.55
C THR A 152 16.66 30.74 -0.77
N ALA A 153 17.75 30.54 -1.50
CA ALA A 153 18.31 29.21 -1.71
C ALA A 153 18.75 28.50 -0.40
N ALA A 154 18.83 29.21 0.74
CA ALA A 154 19.23 28.67 2.04
C ALA A 154 18.11 28.58 3.07
N GLY A 155 16.86 28.79 2.67
CA GLY A 155 15.68 28.78 3.53
C GLY A 155 14.97 30.14 3.56
N PHE A 156 14.04 30.30 4.49
CA PHE A 156 13.27 31.53 4.63
C PHE A 156 14.03 32.60 5.43
N LYS A 157 13.89 33.85 5.00
CA LYS A 157 14.38 35.00 5.78
C LYS A 157 13.20 35.81 6.26
N LEU A 158 12.95 35.76 7.57
CA LEU A 158 11.92 36.56 8.24
C LEU A 158 12.48 37.95 8.59
N ALA A 159 11.71 38.99 8.30
CA ALA A 159 12.05 40.38 8.64
C ALA A 159 10.78 41.24 8.82
N THR A 160 10.91 42.42 9.44
CA THR A 160 9.82 43.40 9.40
C THR A 160 9.63 43.90 7.96
N ALA A 161 8.38 43.96 7.50
CA ALA A 161 8.09 44.60 6.23
C ALA A 161 8.33 46.10 6.36
N GLY A 162 9.24 46.61 5.55
CA GLY A 162 9.56 48.05 5.52
C GLY A 162 8.49 48.87 4.80
N GLU A 163 8.91 49.91 4.04
CA GLU A 163 7.99 50.65 3.17
C GLU A 163 7.40 49.72 2.10
N LEU A 164 6.06 49.65 2.03
CA LEU A 164 5.38 48.83 1.04
C LEU A 164 5.44 49.48 -0.34
N THR A 165 5.75 48.70 -1.36
CA THR A 165 5.66 49.13 -2.76
C THR A 165 4.31 48.77 -3.36
N THR A 166 3.90 49.46 -4.40
CA THR A 166 2.69 49.07 -5.17
C THR A 166 3.01 47.84 -6.00
N CYS A 167 2.07 46.90 -6.06
CA CYS A 167 2.17 45.66 -6.83
C CYS A 167 1.01 45.57 -7.82
N GLU A 168 1.30 45.16 -9.05
CA GLU A 168 0.28 44.90 -10.09
C GLU A 168 -0.09 43.40 -10.14
N ILE A 169 -0.18 42.75 -8.98
CA ILE A 169 -0.52 41.33 -8.93
C ILE A 169 -1.93 41.01 -9.43
N GLY A 170 -2.89 41.90 -9.18
CA GLY A 170 -4.27 41.74 -9.63
C GLY A 170 -4.39 41.58 -11.15
N PRO A 171 -3.83 42.51 -11.97
CA PRO A 171 -3.77 42.36 -13.42
C PRO A 171 -3.04 41.06 -13.86
N ALA A 172 -1.95 40.65 -13.14
CA ALA A 172 -1.22 39.46 -13.46
C ALA A 172 -2.04 38.18 -13.17
N LEU A 173 -2.69 38.09 -12.00
CA LEU A 173 -3.61 37.02 -11.68
C LEU A 173 -4.83 36.98 -12.59
N ALA A 174 -5.36 38.16 -12.93
CA ALA A 174 -6.44 38.24 -13.87
C ALA A 174 -6.08 37.61 -15.24
N ALA A 175 -4.86 37.86 -15.72
CA ALA A 175 -4.37 37.23 -16.95
C ALA A 175 -4.23 35.73 -16.84
N VAL A 176 -3.81 35.20 -15.67
CA VAL A 176 -3.76 33.74 -15.40
C VAL A 176 -5.17 33.14 -15.42
N LEU A 177 -6.12 33.74 -14.70
CA LEU A 177 -7.51 33.30 -14.66
C LEU A 177 -8.22 33.36 -16.04
N ASP A 178 -7.73 34.20 -16.97
CA ASP A 178 -8.24 34.22 -18.33
C ASP A 178 -7.80 33.03 -19.19
N LEU A 179 -6.80 32.24 -18.74
CA LEU A 179 -6.42 31.00 -19.42
C LEU A 179 -7.56 29.97 -19.33
N ARG A 180 -8.30 29.97 -18.21
CA ARG A 180 -9.42 29.05 -17.94
C ARG A 180 -10.57 29.80 -17.25
N PRO A 181 -11.32 30.64 -17.98
CA PRO A 181 -12.26 31.63 -17.39
C PRO A 181 -13.46 30.99 -16.67
N ASP A 182 -13.78 29.73 -16.98
CA ASP A 182 -14.98 29.04 -16.46
C ASP A 182 -14.75 28.29 -15.14
N ARG A 183 -13.52 28.32 -14.62
CA ARG A 183 -13.18 27.66 -13.37
C ARG A 183 -12.20 28.47 -12.53
N PRO A 184 -12.20 28.28 -11.19
CA PRO A 184 -11.19 28.86 -10.33
C PRO A 184 -9.83 28.18 -10.55
N GLU A 185 -8.76 28.81 -10.10
CA GLU A 185 -7.42 28.23 -10.06
C GLU A 185 -6.96 28.14 -8.60
N MET A 186 -6.03 27.24 -8.29
CA MET A 186 -5.37 27.24 -7.00
C MET A 186 -4.56 28.51 -6.84
N LEU A 187 -4.65 29.15 -5.68
CA LEU A 187 -4.05 30.46 -5.42
C LEU A 187 -2.52 30.42 -5.57
N ASP A 188 -1.88 29.40 -5.09
CA ASP A 188 -0.45 29.17 -5.21
C ASP A 188 -0.03 28.99 -6.68
N VAL A 189 -0.72 28.14 -7.44
CA VAL A 189 -0.49 27.92 -8.88
C VAL A 189 -0.69 29.21 -9.67
N ALA A 190 -1.75 29.98 -9.35
CA ALA A 190 -2.00 31.25 -9.98
C ALA A 190 -0.87 32.26 -9.71
N VAL A 191 -0.40 32.36 -8.47
CA VAL A 191 0.72 33.22 -8.07
C VAL A 191 2.03 32.76 -8.70
N TRP A 192 2.32 31.47 -8.72
CA TRP A 192 3.53 30.94 -9.37
C TRP A 192 3.51 31.22 -10.87
N THR A 193 2.39 31.05 -11.53
CA THR A 193 2.23 31.36 -12.96
C THR A 193 2.43 32.86 -13.24
N ALA A 194 1.84 33.73 -12.41
CA ALA A 194 2.07 35.17 -12.49
C ALA A 194 3.55 35.52 -12.28
N CYS A 195 4.21 34.89 -11.30
CA CYS A 195 5.64 35.09 -11.04
C CYS A 195 6.54 34.59 -12.18
N ALA A 196 6.11 33.53 -12.89
CA ALA A 196 6.79 33.04 -14.09
C ALA A 196 6.68 33.96 -15.29
N ALA A 197 5.56 34.69 -15.39
CA ALA A 197 5.32 35.67 -16.44
C ALA A 197 5.99 37.02 -16.16
N ASP A 198 6.10 37.43 -14.87
CA ASP A 198 6.74 38.68 -14.44
C ASP A 198 7.76 38.43 -13.32
N GLU A 199 9.03 38.62 -13.68
CA GLU A 199 10.14 38.46 -12.74
C GLU A 199 10.14 39.54 -11.64
N GLY A 200 9.45 40.68 -11.84
CA GLY A 200 9.39 41.83 -10.93
C GLY A 200 8.46 41.61 -9.73
N LEU A 201 7.49 40.71 -9.84
CA LEU A 201 6.48 40.50 -8.78
C LEU A 201 7.16 39.99 -7.48
N PHE A 202 6.73 40.59 -6.36
CA PHE A 202 7.19 40.20 -4.99
C PHE A 202 8.70 40.37 -4.73
N ARG A 203 9.43 41.17 -5.56
CA ARG A 203 10.86 41.41 -5.27
C ARG A 203 11.06 42.35 -4.10
N GLU A 204 10.14 43.27 -3.89
CA GLU A 204 10.06 44.19 -2.76
C GLU A 204 8.79 43.88 -1.92
N PRO A 205 8.77 44.27 -0.63
CA PRO A 205 7.59 44.10 0.19
C PRO A 205 6.36 44.82 -0.40
N VAL A 206 5.25 44.10 -0.53
CA VAL A 206 3.95 44.62 -1.00
C VAL A 206 2.90 44.41 0.09
N ALA A 207 1.68 44.87 -0.05
CA ALA A 207 0.60 44.54 0.84
C ALA A 207 0.35 43.00 0.90
N PRO A 208 -0.19 42.48 1.99
CA PRO A 208 -0.57 41.06 2.10
C PRO A 208 -1.42 40.62 0.91
N LEU A 209 -1.19 39.40 0.43
CA LEU A 209 -1.83 38.87 -0.78
C LEU A 209 -3.37 38.91 -0.67
N GLY A 210 -3.93 38.55 0.49
CA GLY A 210 -5.37 38.62 0.72
C GLY A 210 -5.94 40.04 0.62
N GLU A 211 -5.17 41.08 1.08
CA GLU A 211 -5.57 42.49 0.93
C GLU A 211 -5.53 42.90 -0.57
N LEU A 212 -4.53 42.45 -1.33
CA LEU A 212 -4.39 42.72 -2.77
C LEU A 212 -5.51 42.05 -3.56
N LEU A 213 -5.84 40.80 -3.31
CA LEU A 213 -6.94 40.07 -3.96
C LEU A 213 -8.26 40.81 -3.79
N SER A 214 -8.55 41.26 -2.55
CA SER A 214 -9.75 41.98 -2.21
C SER A 214 -9.80 43.36 -2.90
N ALA A 215 -8.66 44.07 -2.94
CA ALA A 215 -8.58 45.41 -3.59
C ALA A 215 -8.78 45.31 -5.09
N ASP A 216 -8.32 44.26 -5.74
CA ASP A 216 -8.43 44.03 -7.19
C ASP A 216 -9.75 43.34 -7.58
N GLY A 217 -10.64 43.08 -6.61
CA GLY A 217 -11.98 42.53 -6.84
C GLY A 217 -11.97 41.09 -7.32
N LEU A 218 -10.95 40.34 -6.95
CA LEU A 218 -10.89 38.90 -7.17
C LEU A 218 -11.66 38.19 -6.04
N ALA A 219 -12.32 37.09 -6.37
CA ALA A 219 -12.98 36.23 -5.40
C ALA A 219 -12.00 35.14 -4.93
N GLN A 220 -11.90 34.90 -3.61
CA GLN A 220 -11.09 33.85 -3.01
C GLN A 220 -11.93 33.09 -2.00
N GLU A 221 -11.78 31.80 -2.00
CA GLU A 221 -12.41 30.91 -1.02
C GLU A 221 -11.49 29.67 -0.77
N GLY A 222 -10.96 29.53 0.46
CA GLY A 222 -9.90 28.58 0.78
C GLY A 222 -8.70 28.82 -0.13
N ASP A 223 -8.16 27.78 -0.70
CA ASP A 223 -7.00 27.79 -1.61
C ASP A 223 -7.33 28.21 -3.06
N TRP A 224 -8.58 28.55 -3.34
CA TRP A 224 -9.03 28.85 -4.69
C TRP A 224 -9.21 30.34 -4.93
N VAL A 225 -8.80 30.78 -6.11
CA VAL A 225 -9.00 32.17 -6.59
C VAL A 225 -9.73 32.19 -7.93
N ALA A 226 -10.62 33.13 -8.10
CA ALA A 226 -11.43 33.29 -9.32
C ALA A 226 -11.68 34.74 -9.61
N ARG A 227 -12.28 35.02 -10.77
CA ARG A 227 -12.84 36.33 -11.11
C ARG A 227 -13.95 36.74 -10.13
N GLY A 228 -14.05 38.00 -9.81
CA GLY A 228 -15.09 38.52 -8.94
C GLY A 228 -16.50 38.13 -9.40
N GLY A 229 -17.28 37.63 -8.45
CA GLY A 229 -18.63 37.12 -8.70
C GLY A 229 -18.69 35.64 -9.14
N PHE A 230 -17.59 34.92 -9.08
CA PHE A 230 -17.59 33.46 -9.30
C PHE A 230 -18.38 32.77 -8.19
N ASP A 231 -19.18 31.77 -8.55
CA ASP A 231 -19.97 30.96 -7.61
C ASP A 231 -19.23 29.65 -7.28
N PHE A 232 -18.38 29.70 -6.24
CA PHE A 232 -17.65 28.54 -5.74
C PHE A 232 -18.58 27.42 -5.25
N GLY A 233 -19.75 27.79 -4.69
CA GLY A 233 -20.72 26.81 -4.20
C GLY A 233 -21.24 25.95 -5.35
N THR A 234 -21.71 26.57 -6.42
CA THR A 234 -22.16 25.86 -7.61
C THR A 234 -21.02 25.07 -8.26
N TRP A 235 -19.82 25.62 -8.33
CA TRP A 235 -18.67 24.94 -8.91
C TRP A 235 -18.31 23.67 -8.12
N ARG A 236 -18.24 23.73 -6.79
CA ARG A 236 -17.97 22.53 -5.96
C ARG A 236 -19.05 21.47 -6.11
N VAL A 237 -20.30 21.87 -6.18
CA VAL A 237 -21.41 20.93 -6.42
C VAL A 237 -21.23 20.20 -7.75
N HIS A 238 -20.88 20.92 -8.83
CA HIS A 238 -20.61 20.30 -10.13
C HIS A 238 -19.41 19.34 -10.06
N GLY A 239 -18.30 19.75 -9.46
CA GLY A 239 -17.12 18.89 -9.30
C GLY A 239 -17.41 17.61 -8.51
N ARG A 240 -18.22 17.70 -7.43
CA ARG A 240 -18.67 16.48 -6.71
C ARG A 240 -19.55 15.58 -7.58
N ILE A 241 -20.45 16.16 -8.38
CA ILE A 241 -21.28 15.38 -9.33
C ILE A 241 -20.40 14.67 -10.34
N GLU A 242 -19.44 15.36 -10.97
CA GLU A 242 -18.51 14.77 -11.92
C GLU A 242 -17.68 13.65 -11.30
N THR A 243 -17.18 13.85 -10.08
CA THR A 243 -16.44 12.81 -9.33
C THR A 243 -17.28 11.59 -9.06
N ILE A 244 -18.52 11.76 -8.60
CA ILE A 244 -19.47 10.64 -8.35
C ILE A 244 -19.81 9.96 -9.67
N ALA A 245 -20.11 10.72 -10.73
CA ALA A 245 -20.42 10.19 -12.06
C ALA A 245 -19.28 9.30 -12.59
N ALA A 246 -18.04 9.79 -12.50
CA ALA A 246 -16.86 9.05 -12.93
C ALA A 246 -16.59 7.80 -12.08
N ARG A 247 -16.69 7.93 -10.73
CA ARG A 247 -16.39 6.84 -9.80
C ARG A 247 -17.35 5.66 -9.94
N TYR A 248 -18.64 5.94 -10.17
CA TYR A 248 -19.70 4.92 -10.21
C TYR A 248 -20.26 4.66 -11.60
N GLU A 249 -19.66 5.24 -12.64
CA GLU A 249 -20.11 5.13 -14.04
C GLU A 249 -21.60 5.54 -14.21
N LEU A 250 -22.02 6.63 -13.55
CA LEU A 250 -23.36 7.15 -13.56
C LEU A 250 -23.53 8.33 -14.52
N HIS A 251 -24.76 8.59 -14.94
CA HIS A 251 -25.10 9.84 -15.62
C HIS A 251 -25.17 11.02 -14.61
N ASP A 252 -24.98 12.25 -15.07
CA ASP A 252 -24.94 13.44 -14.22
C ASP A 252 -26.20 13.62 -13.34
N ASP A 253 -27.38 13.30 -13.82
CA ASP A 253 -28.62 13.38 -13.07
C ASP A 253 -28.76 12.28 -12.01
N GLU A 254 -28.19 11.10 -12.25
CA GLU A 254 -28.05 10.00 -11.28
C GLU A 254 -27.02 10.37 -10.20
N ALA A 255 -25.85 10.88 -10.60
CA ALA A 255 -24.79 11.34 -9.69
C ALA A 255 -25.29 12.51 -8.82
N PHE A 256 -26.04 13.45 -9.38
CA PHE A 256 -26.71 14.50 -8.62
C PHE A 256 -27.69 13.90 -7.59
N ALA A 257 -28.45 12.88 -7.96
CA ALA A 257 -29.37 12.21 -7.04
C ALA A 257 -28.62 11.49 -5.90
N VAL A 258 -27.46 10.87 -6.18
CA VAL A 258 -26.57 10.32 -5.14
C VAL A 258 -26.14 11.43 -4.19
N LEU A 259 -25.58 12.54 -4.71
CA LEU A 259 -25.13 13.67 -3.90
C LEU A 259 -26.25 14.24 -3.02
N ALA A 260 -27.44 14.45 -3.60
CA ALA A 260 -28.59 14.96 -2.87
C ALA A 260 -29.07 14.01 -1.77
N THR A 261 -29.01 12.69 -2.02
CA THR A 261 -29.38 11.65 -1.07
C THR A 261 -28.35 11.55 0.07
N VAL A 262 -27.06 11.61 -0.25
CA VAL A 262 -25.97 11.63 0.74
C VAL A 262 -26.06 12.86 1.64
N ARG A 263 -26.35 14.04 1.12
CA ARG A 263 -26.57 15.23 1.96
C ARG A 263 -27.74 15.07 2.95
N LEU A 264 -28.82 14.42 2.56
CA LEU A 264 -29.91 14.10 3.47
C LEU A 264 -29.50 13.09 4.55
N TYR A 265 -28.64 12.18 4.20
CA TYR A 265 -28.02 11.28 5.16
C TYR A 265 -27.10 12.02 6.12
N GLU A 266 -26.19 12.90 5.62
CA GLU A 266 -25.30 13.73 6.43
C GLU A 266 -26.05 14.52 7.50
N GLN A 267 -27.17 15.15 7.14
CA GLN A 267 -28.04 15.84 8.11
C GLN A 267 -28.59 14.89 9.20
N THR A 268 -28.90 13.64 8.84
CA THR A 268 -29.35 12.65 9.81
C THR A 268 -28.19 12.21 10.71
N ALA A 269 -26.99 12.07 10.15
CA ALA A 269 -25.78 11.70 10.89
C ALA A 269 -25.39 12.79 11.91
N GLU A 270 -25.43 14.07 11.52
CA GLU A 270 -25.21 15.21 12.43
C GLU A 270 -26.18 15.21 13.61
N LEU A 271 -27.45 14.92 13.36
CA LEU A 271 -28.46 14.81 14.43
C LEU A 271 -28.19 13.62 15.36
N VAL A 272 -27.73 12.48 14.83
CA VAL A 272 -27.32 11.31 15.64
C VAL A 272 -26.13 11.66 16.52
N ASP A 273 -25.16 12.38 15.99
CA ASP A 273 -23.99 12.85 16.75
C ASP A 273 -24.39 13.83 17.86
N ALA A 274 -25.25 14.78 17.54
CA ALA A 274 -25.77 15.72 18.53
C ALA A 274 -26.52 15.01 19.67
N VAL A 275 -27.38 13.99 19.36
CA VAL A 275 -28.05 13.15 20.35
C VAL A 275 -27.03 12.41 21.22
N THR A 276 -25.97 11.89 20.60
CA THR A 276 -24.95 11.11 21.30
C THR A 276 -24.18 11.99 22.26
N SER A 277 -23.77 13.20 21.83
CA SER A 277 -23.09 14.20 22.66
C SER A 277 -23.96 14.69 23.82
N ALA A 278 -25.19 15.11 23.53
CA ALA A 278 -26.14 15.54 24.56
C ALA A 278 -26.44 14.47 25.62
N ARG A 279 -26.44 13.20 25.19
CA ARG A 279 -26.58 12.05 26.10
C ARG A 279 -25.36 11.86 26.99
N GLN A 280 -24.17 12.07 26.49
CA GLN A 280 -22.93 11.98 27.26
C GLN A 280 -22.83 13.13 28.29
N ASP A 281 -23.29 14.34 27.92
CA ASP A 281 -23.26 15.53 28.76
C ASP A 281 -24.42 15.54 29.78
N GLY A 282 -25.41 14.66 29.59
CA GLY A 282 -26.55 14.53 30.51
C GLY A 282 -27.60 15.63 30.33
N ASP A 283 -27.61 16.34 29.22
CA ASP A 283 -28.55 17.43 28.92
C ASP A 283 -29.88 16.88 28.36
N ALA A 284 -30.84 16.71 29.23
CA ALA A 284 -32.15 16.14 28.88
C ALA A 284 -33.03 17.12 28.05
N GLU A 285 -32.82 18.43 28.14
CA GLU A 285 -33.60 19.44 27.38
C GLU A 285 -33.10 19.48 25.93
N GLU A 286 -31.79 19.44 25.73
CA GLU A 286 -31.17 19.37 24.42
C GLU A 286 -31.53 18.09 23.70
N LEU A 287 -31.46 16.93 24.41
CA LEU A 287 -31.93 15.62 23.91
C LEU A 287 -33.35 15.66 23.40
N LEU A 288 -34.27 16.24 24.15
CA LEU A 288 -35.67 16.36 23.74
C LEU A 288 -35.84 17.28 22.53
N GLY A 289 -35.06 18.35 22.46
CA GLY A 289 -35.02 19.25 21.30
C GLY A 289 -34.58 18.54 20.01
N ILE A 290 -33.50 17.77 20.09
CA ILE A 290 -32.93 17.04 18.95
C ILE A 290 -33.83 15.86 18.53
N VAL A 291 -34.34 15.07 19.47
CA VAL A 291 -35.27 13.97 19.19
C VAL A 291 -36.54 14.48 18.51
N SER A 292 -37.03 15.69 18.85
CA SER A 292 -38.20 16.30 18.18
C SER A 292 -37.91 16.69 16.73
N GLN A 293 -36.66 16.89 16.34
CA GLN A 293 -36.22 17.15 14.95
C GLN A 293 -36.09 15.85 14.15
N LEU A 294 -35.57 14.77 14.78
CA LEU A 294 -35.47 13.45 14.16
C LEU A 294 -36.85 12.82 13.88
N PHE A 295 -37.80 13.05 14.79
CA PHE A 295 -39.16 12.55 14.67
C PHE A 295 -40.16 13.71 14.73
N PRO A 296 -40.23 14.56 13.67
CA PRO A 296 -41.18 15.65 13.72
C PRO A 296 -42.61 15.13 13.85
N PRO A 297 -43.41 15.65 14.84
CA PRO A 297 -44.81 15.29 14.93
C PRO A 297 -45.47 15.74 13.63
N GLN A 298 -46.05 14.80 12.90
CA GLN A 298 -46.77 14.90 11.62
C GLN A 298 -46.73 16.32 11.05
N LEU A 299 -45.82 16.56 10.08
CA LEU A 299 -45.53 17.85 9.45
C LEU A 299 -46.79 18.66 9.16
N ASP A 300 -47.07 19.67 9.99
CA ASP A 300 -48.06 20.66 9.73
C ASP A 300 -47.62 21.54 8.53
N PRO A 301 -48.39 21.64 7.46
CA PRO A 301 -47.96 22.36 6.25
C PRO A 301 -47.79 23.88 6.41
N ALA A 302 -47.94 24.42 7.64
CA ALA A 302 -47.97 25.86 7.91
C ALA A 302 -46.74 26.46 8.63
N SER A 303 -45.77 25.65 9.05
CA SER A 303 -44.60 26.15 9.79
C SER A 303 -43.29 26.15 8.96
N SER A 304 -43.21 26.96 7.91
CA SER A 304 -41.97 27.26 7.22
C SER A 304 -41.49 28.65 7.60
N ASN A 305 -40.71 28.80 8.67
CA ASN A 305 -39.89 29.97 8.96
C ASN A 305 -38.41 29.56 9.08
N GLY A 306 -37.89 28.77 8.16
CA GLY A 306 -36.49 28.40 8.03
C GLY A 306 -35.89 29.06 6.77
N ASP A 307 -34.61 29.36 6.84
CA ASP A 307 -33.81 29.96 5.76
C ASP A 307 -34.02 29.18 4.44
N PRO A 308 -34.44 29.80 3.34
CA PRO A 308 -34.75 29.06 2.11
C PRO A 308 -33.57 28.38 1.44
N GLU A 309 -32.35 28.59 1.88
CA GLU A 309 -31.14 27.92 1.35
C GLU A 309 -30.85 26.57 1.97
N LEU A 310 -31.49 26.16 3.10
CA LEU A 310 -31.20 24.96 3.84
C LEU A 310 -32.29 23.88 3.84
N ASP A 311 -33.49 24.18 3.29
CA ASP A 311 -34.59 23.18 3.21
C ASP A 311 -34.86 22.83 1.73
N PRO A 312 -34.26 21.72 1.20
CA PRO A 312 -34.54 21.32 -0.18
C PRO A 312 -36.06 21.11 -0.32
N ASP A 313 -36.70 21.84 -1.22
CA ASP A 313 -38.12 21.70 -1.55
C ASP A 313 -38.48 20.19 -1.65
N ARG A 314 -39.51 19.75 -0.94
CA ARG A 314 -39.99 18.35 -0.95
C ARG A 314 -40.11 17.76 -2.34
N THR A 315 -40.34 18.58 -3.36
CA THR A 315 -40.42 18.21 -4.76
C THR A 315 -39.02 17.77 -5.26
N THR A 316 -37.99 18.50 -4.88
CA THR A 316 -36.59 18.21 -5.25
C THR A 316 -36.11 16.92 -4.55
N VAL A 317 -36.38 16.77 -3.25
CA VAL A 317 -36.08 15.53 -2.50
C VAL A 317 -36.76 14.33 -3.16
N ARG A 318 -38.05 14.43 -3.46
CA ARG A 318 -38.77 13.35 -4.11
C ARG A 318 -38.28 13.05 -5.52
N ALA A 319 -37.81 14.08 -6.24
CA ALA A 319 -37.23 13.92 -7.57
C ALA A 319 -35.86 13.21 -7.50
N ALA A 320 -35.04 13.50 -6.51
CA ALA A 320 -33.78 12.75 -6.26
C ALA A 320 -34.06 11.31 -5.83
N LEU A 321 -34.91 11.09 -4.85
CA LEU A 321 -35.26 9.76 -4.33
C LEU A 321 -35.84 8.81 -5.39
N LYS A 322 -36.40 9.32 -6.52
CA LYS A 322 -36.85 8.43 -7.60
C LYS A 322 -35.74 7.61 -8.23
N PHE A 323 -34.53 8.17 -8.30
CA PHE A 323 -33.36 7.50 -8.90
C PHE A 323 -32.83 6.34 -8.07
N LEU A 324 -33.19 6.26 -6.78
CA LEU A 324 -32.90 5.07 -5.96
C LEU A 324 -33.55 3.79 -6.47
N ALA A 325 -34.52 3.88 -7.38
CA ALA A 325 -35.06 2.70 -8.06
C ALA A 325 -34.01 2.02 -8.95
N GLU A 326 -32.99 2.76 -9.39
CA GLU A 326 -31.85 2.23 -10.14
C GLU A 326 -30.84 1.61 -9.17
N PRO A 327 -30.48 0.32 -9.34
CA PRO A 327 -29.58 -0.38 -8.42
C PRO A 327 -28.20 0.26 -8.28
N ALA A 328 -27.64 0.81 -9.37
CA ALA A 328 -26.35 1.48 -9.35
C ALA A 328 -26.35 2.73 -8.44
N VAL A 329 -27.43 3.54 -8.50
CA VAL A 329 -27.59 4.71 -7.65
C VAL A 329 -27.71 4.32 -6.17
N ALA A 330 -28.48 3.29 -5.85
CA ALA A 330 -28.63 2.82 -4.48
C ALA A 330 -27.31 2.24 -3.93
N ALA A 331 -26.53 1.54 -4.78
CA ALA A 331 -25.20 1.04 -4.42
C ALA A 331 -24.22 2.18 -4.18
N ALA A 332 -24.22 3.21 -5.03
CA ALA A 332 -23.37 4.40 -4.87
C ALA A 332 -23.71 5.17 -3.58
N VAL A 333 -25.01 5.33 -3.25
CA VAL A 333 -25.43 5.94 -1.97
C VAL A 333 -24.88 5.13 -0.79
N LEU A 334 -24.97 3.80 -0.81
CA LEU A 334 -24.41 2.97 0.26
C LEU A 334 -22.90 3.18 0.38
N ALA A 335 -22.17 3.18 -0.72
CA ALA A 335 -20.73 3.35 -0.72
C ALA A 335 -20.30 4.72 -0.16
N GLU A 336 -20.98 5.80 -0.54
CA GLU A 336 -20.71 7.15 -0.04
C GLU A 336 -21.11 7.35 1.44
N THR A 337 -22.00 6.50 2.00
CA THR A 337 -22.46 6.59 3.40
C THR A 337 -21.78 5.59 4.33
N SER A 338 -20.95 4.67 3.82
CA SER A 338 -20.31 3.60 4.61
C SER A 338 -18.94 4.00 5.18
N ALA A 339 -18.48 5.23 4.97
CA ALA A 339 -17.14 5.68 5.37
C ALA A 339 -16.93 5.76 6.89
N ASP A 340 -18.00 5.72 7.71
CA ASP A 340 -17.95 5.85 9.17
C ASP A 340 -18.62 4.61 9.84
N GLU A 341 -17.80 3.68 10.37
CA GLU A 341 -18.22 2.29 10.64
C GLU A 341 -19.37 2.13 11.66
N ASP A 342 -19.30 2.73 12.86
CA ASP A 342 -20.31 2.48 13.90
C ASP A 342 -21.49 3.47 13.89
N ARG A 343 -21.21 4.74 13.65
CA ARG A 343 -22.22 5.81 13.66
C ARG A 343 -23.00 5.82 12.36
N GLY A 344 -22.32 5.52 11.26
CA GLY A 344 -22.88 5.47 9.93
C GLY A 344 -24.06 4.51 9.80
N ALA A 345 -23.98 3.33 10.43
CA ALA A 345 -25.07 2.33 10.38
C ALA A 345 -26.35 2.81 11.06
N VAL A 346 -26.26 3.46 12.23
CA VAL A 346 -27.44 4.03 12.92
C VAL A 346 -28.08 5.13 12.09
N ALA A 347 -27.24 6.07 11.61
CA ALA A 347 -27.69 7.19 10.77
C ALA A 347 -28.33 6.69 9.46
N LEU A 348 -27.75 5.69 8.79
CA LEU A 348 -28.28 5.09 7.57
C LEU A 348 -29.66 4.45 7.81
N GLY A 349 -29.82 3.73 8.91
CA GLY A 349 -31.09 3.11 9.30
C GLY A 349 -32.20 4.13 9.52
N LEU A 350 -31.90 5.20 10.28
CA LEU A 350 -32.85 6.29 10.57
C LEU A 350 -33.16 7.11 9.33
N PHE A 351 -32.14 7.43 8.53
CA PHE A 351 -32.31 8.10 7.24
C PHE A 351 -33.28 7.30 6.34
N ALA A 352 -32.98 6.03 6.08
CA ALA A 352 -33.78 5.20 5.20
C ALA A 352 -35.26 5.07 5.68
N GLU A 353 -35.45 4.99 7.01
CA GLU A 353 -36.81 4.96 7.62
C GLU A 353 -37.55 6.29 7.47
N SER A 354 -36.87 7.41 7.70
CA SER A 354 -37.48 8.75 7.66
C SER A 354 -37.92 9.16 6.25
N VAL A 355 -37.11 8.77 5.22
CA VAL A 355 -37.40 9.16 3.82
C VAL A 355 -38.30 8.17 3.05
N GLU A 356 -38.45 6.90 3.52
CA GLU A 356 -39.26 5.90 2.83
C GLU A 356 -40.71 6.37 2.55
N PRO A 357 -41.43 7.05 3.46
CA PRO A 357 -42.75 7.57 3.20
C PRO A 357 -42.81 8.63 2.08
N LEU A 358 -41.76 9.39 1.91
CA LEU A 358 -41.64 10.45 0.89
C LEU A 358 -41.30 9.90 -0.49
N ALA A 359 -40.65 8.74 -0.53
CA ALA A 359 -40.12 8.14 -1.74
C ALA A 359 -41.22 7.55 -2.65
N PRO A 360 -41.04 7.64 -3.98
CA PRO A 360 -41.88 6.92 -4.93
C PRO A 360 -41.88 5.40 -4.66
N ARG A 361 -43.00 4.73 -5.01
CA ARG A 361 -43.14 3.30 -4.75
C ARG A 361 -41.98 2.47 -5.31
N ALA A 362 -41.44 2.83 -6.48
CA ALA A 362 -40.37 2.12 -7.14
C ALA A 362 -39.03 2.23 -6.39
N ALA A 363 -38.81 3.31 -5.63
CA ALA A 363 -37.57 3.53 -4.85
C ALA A 363 -37.63 2.89 -3.44
N ARG A 364 -38.78 2.49 -2.94
CA ARG A 364 -38.89 1.92 -1.58
C ARG A 364 -38.14 0.61 -1.37
N PRO A 365 -38.02 -0.30 -2.35
CA PRO A 365 -37.15 -1.49 -2.19
C PRO A 365 -35.70 -1.11 -1.88
N ALA A 366 -35.19 -0.08 -2.53
CA ALA A 366 -33.82 0.43 -2.26
C ALA A 366 -33.68 0.97 -0.83
N LEU A 367 -34.62 1.76 -0.35
CA LEU A 367 -34.58 2.31 1.02
C LEU A 367 -34.68 1.19 2.08
N ARG A 368 -35.50 0.16 1.83
CA ARG A 368 -35.48 -1.01 2.70
C ARG A 368 -34.21 -1.82 2.62
N TRP A 369 -33.62 -1.90 1.45
CA TRP A 369 -32.31 -2.53 1.29
C TRP A 369 -31.23 -1.76 2.05
N LEU A 370 -31.16 -0.42 1.96
CA LEU A 370 -30.25 0.43 2.75
C LEU A 370 -30.48 0.24 4.26
N ARG A 371 -31.75 0.18 4.69
CA ARG A 371 -32.08 -0.07 6.10
C ARG A 371 -31.64 -1.47 6.54
N ALA A 372 -31.75 -2.48 5.69
CA ALA A 372 -31.28 -3.82 5.99
C ALA A 372 -29.74 -3.86 6.06
N LYS A 373 -29.06 -3.09 5.21
CA LYS A 373 -27.60 -2.87 5.32
C LYS A 373 -27.21 -2.21 6.63
N ALA A 374 -27.97 -1.23 7.10
CA ALA A 374 -27.78 -0.64 8.42
C ALA A 374 -27.90 -1.68 9.55
N TYR A 375 -28.91 -2.57 9.52
CA TYR A 375 -29.02 -3.66 10.48
C TYR A 375 -27.85 -4.65 10.39
N GLU A 376 -27.32 -4.93 9.19
CA GLU A 376 -26.10 -5.74 9.04
C GLU A 376 -24.90 -5.07 9.73
N GLY A 377 -24.71 -3.77 9.54
CA GLY A 377 -23.64 -2.99 10.20
C GLY A 377 -23.78 -2.97 11.72
N LEU A 378 -25.01 -3.04 12.25
CA LEU A 378 -25.28 -3.15 13.70
C LEU A 378 -25.21 -4.60 14.22
N GLY A 379 -24.93 -5.59 13.38
CA GLY A 379 -24.88 -7.01 13.74
C GLY A 379 -26.25 -7.66 13.96
N ASP A 380 -27.36 -6.95 13.70
CA ASP A 380 -28.74 -7.50 13.83
C ASP A 380 -29.18 -8.17 12.52
N LEU A 381 -28.61 -9.34 12.26
CA LEU A 381 -28.86 -10.08 11.03
C LEU A 381 -30.30 -10.60 10.91
N GLU A 382 -31.00 -10.77 12.02
CA GLU A 382 -32.41 -11.21 12.00
C GLU A 382 -33.30 -10.08 11.46
N GLN A 383 -33.11 -8.85 11.95
CA GLN A 383 -33.86 -7.69 11.45
C GLN A 383 -33.44 -7.34 10.00
N ALA A 384 -32.17 -7.52 9.68
CA ALA A 384 -31.66 -7.34 8.30
C ALA A 384 -32.41 -8.28 7.33
N GLU A 385 -32.46 -9.60 7.63
CA GLU A 385 -33.12 -10.59 6.77
C GLU A 385 -34.63 -10.30 6.65
N GLN A 386 -35.30 -9.98 7.75
CA GLN A 386 -36.71 -9.59 7.72
C GLN A 386 -36.97 -8.36 6.86
N THR A 387 -36.04 -7.39 6.89
CA THR A 387 -36.14 -6.16 6.11
C THR A 387 -35.86 -6.42 4.63
N TYR A 388 -34.91 -7.30 4.29
CA TYR A 388 -34.73 -7.79 2.92
C TYR A 388 -35.95 -8.54 2.39
N ASP A 389 -36.55 -9.43 3.17
CA ASP A 389 -37.79 -10.13 2.78
C ASP A 389 -38.95 -9.13 2.53
N ALA A 390 -39.01 -8.07 3.33
CA ALA A 390 -39.98 -6.99 3.13
C ALA A 390 -39.69 -6.17 1.85
N ALA A 391 -38.39 -5.95 1.51
CA ALA A 391 -37.99 -5.33 0.24
C ALA A 391 -38.31 -6.22 -0.96
N GLU A 392 -38.02 -7.53 -0.89
CA GLU A 392 -38.42 -8.53 -1.92
C GLU A 392 -39.92 -8.55 -2.15
N SER A 393 -40.71 -8.39 -1.08
CA SER A 393 -42.16 -8.34 -1.19
C SER A 393 -42.69 -7.11 -1.93
N LEU A 394 -41.94 -5.99 -1.92
CA LEU A 394 -42.26 -4.79 -2.68
C LEU A 394 -41.88 -4.90 -4.16
N ASP A 395 -40.70 -5.43 -4.42
CA ASP A 395 -40.19 -5.72 -5.77
C ASP A 395 -39.44 -7.07 -5.78
N PRO A 396 -40.12 -8.14 -6.26
CA PRO A 396 -39.53 -9.47 -6.35
C PRO A 396 -38.38 -9.59 -7.36
N SER A 397 -38.08 -8.54 -8.13
CA SER A 397 -37.04 -8.54 -9.16
C SER A 397 -35.86 -7.61 -8.85
N TRP A 398 -35.92 -6.86 -7.73
CA TRP A 398 -34.89 -5.86 -7.43
C TRP A 398 -33.55 -6.51 -7.08
N PRO A 399 -32.49 -6.28 -7.90
CA PRO A 399 -31.28 -7.11 -7.90
C PRO A 399 -30.53 -7.11 -6.56
N LEU A 400 -30.28 -5.94 -5.94
CA LEU A 400 -29.45 -5.85 -4.74
C LEU A 400 -30.06 -6.56 -3.53
N THR A 401 -31.40 -6.51 -3.36
CA THR A 401 -32.10 -7.33 -2.34
C THR A 401 -31.91 -8.82 -2.58
N LEU A 402 -32.07 -9.25 -3.85
CA LEU A 402 -31.92 -10.66 -4.20
C LEU A 402 -30.50 -11.17 -4.02
N MET A 403 -29.50 -10.36 -4.33
CA MET A 403 -28.09 -10.70 -4.09
C MET A 403 -27.78 -10.81 -2.59
N SER A 404 -28.28 -9.88 -1.77
CA SER A 404 -28.13 -9.94 -0.32
C SER A 404 -28.79 -11.19 0.26
N LEU A 405 -30.04 -11.51 -0.13
CA LEU A 405 -30.74 -12.74 0.29
C LEU A 405 -30.05 -14.02 -0.21
N ALA A 406 -29.37 -13.97 -1.36
CA ALA A 406 -28.57 -15.09 -1.85
C ALA A 406 -27.35 -15.35 -0.97
N ARG A 407 -26.70 -14.29 -0.44
CA ARG A 407 -25.64 -14.43 0.55
C ARG A 407 -26.13 -15.07 1.85
N TYR A 408 -27.30 -14.66 2.36
CA TYR A 408 -27.92 -15.32 3.52
C TYR A 408 -28.24 -16.80 3.24
N ALA A 409 -28.73 -17.12 2.04
CA ALA A 409 -28.93 -18.51 1.65
C ALA A 409 -27.62 -19.30 1.60
N SER A 410 -26.54 -18.70 1.11
CA SER A 410 -25.20 -19.29 1.13
C SER A 410 -24.75 -19.59 2.57
N ASP A 411 -24.87 -18.64 3.48
CA ASP A 411 -24.46 -18.83 4.88
C ASP A 411 -25.22 -19.98 5.53
N ARG A 412 -26.51 -20.10 5.24
CA ARG A 412 -27.35 -21.19 5.72
C ARG A 412 -27.09 -22.54 5.01
N GLY A 413 -26.17 -22.59 4.04
CA GLY A 413 -25.89 -23.80 3.27
C GLY A 413 -26.97 -24.18 2.26
N ASP A 414 -27.81 -23.23 1.86
CA ASP A 414 -28.88 -23.45 0.87
C ASP A 414 -28.50 -22.93 -0.53
N ALA A 415 -27.63 -23.70 -1.19
CA ALA A 415 -27.17 -23.36 -2.54
C ALA A 415 -28.30 -23.28 -3.58
N GLU A 416 -29.36 -24.11 -3.45
CA GLU A 416 -30.48 -24.11 -4.39
C GLU A 416 -31.27 -22.79 -4.31
N ARG A 417 -31.59 -22.33 -3.10
CA ARG A 417 -32.24 -21.03 -2.87
C ARG A 417 -31.38 -19.88 -3.34
N GLY A 418 -30.10 -19.88 -2.99
CA GLY A 418 -29.13 -18.84 -3.40
C GLY A 418 -29.07 -18.70 -4.92
N LEU A 419 -28.90 -19.81 -5.64
CA LEU A 419 -28.88 -19.81 -7.11
C LEU A 419 -30.21 -19.38 -7.73
N ALA A 420 -31.32 -19.69 -7.09
CA ALA A 420 -32.65 -19.22 -7.56
C ALA A 420 -32.78 -17.70 -7.44
N LEU A 421 -32.29 -17.12 -6.35
CA LEU A 421 -32.29 -15.67 -6.10
C LEU A 421 -31.34 -14.96 -7.09
N LEU A 422 -30.11 -15.45 -7.27
CA LEU A 422 -29.13 -14.88 -8.21
C LEU A 422 -29.63 -14.90 -9.65
N ARG A 423 -30.28 -15.97 -10.10
CA ARG A 423 -30.91 -16.01 -11.44
C ARG A 423 -32.02 -14.97 -11.59
N ARG A 424 -32.80 -14.72 -10.56
CA ARG A 424 -33.84 -13.68 -10.55
C ARG A 424 -33.21 -12.28 -10.55
N ALA A 425 -32.06 -12.11 -9.87
CA ALA A 425 -31.30 -10.89 -9.88
C ALA A 425 -30.63 -10.60 -11.23
N GLY A 426 -30.59 -11.57 -12.14
CA GLY A 426 -29.89 -11.43 -13.41
C GLY A 426 -28.36 -11.58 -13.29
N ALA A 427 -27.87 -12.13 -12.18
CA ALA A 427 -26.43 -12.30 -11.98
C ALA A 427 -25.82 -13.17 -13.10
N PRO A 428 -24.67 -12.72 -13.70
CA PRO A 428 -23.99 -13.47 -14.73
C PRO A 428 -23.40 -14.77 -14.17
N ARG A 429 -23.09 -15.73 -15.05
CA ARG A 429 -22.49 -17.02 -14.61
C ARG A 429 -21.09 -16.87 -14.03
N GLU A 430 -20.41 -15.84 -14.45
CA GLU A 430 -19.05 -15.48 -14.02
C GLU A 430 -19.05 -14.86 -12.62
N HIS A 431 -20.19 -14.48 -12.08
CA HIS A 431 -20.30 -13.94 -10.74
C HIS A 431 -19.84 -14.97 -9.69
N GLU A 432 -18.94 -14.57 -8.81
CA GLU A 432 -18.27 -15.45 -7.84
C GLU A 432 -19.24 -16.27 -7.00
N LEU A 433 -20.28 -15.62 -6.45
CA LEU A 433 -21.28 -16.33 -5.65
C LEU A 433 -22.09 -17.36 -6.48
N VAL A 434 -22.31 -17.13 -7.79
CA VAL A 434 -22.93 -18.11 -8.67
C VAL A 434 -22.04 -19.33 -8.82
N GLN A 435 -20.74 -19.12 -9.14
CA GLN A 435 -19.77 -20.20 -9.29
C GLN A 435 -19.60 -21.00 -7.99
N LEU A 436 -19.51 -20.29 -6.85
CA LEU A 436 -19.43 -20.90 -5.53
C LEU A 436 -20.63 -21.82 -5.27
N LEU A 437 -21.84 -21.30 -5.44
CA LEU A 437 -23.06 -22.06 -5.15
C LEU A 437 -23.32 -23.20 -6.16
N GLU A 438 -22.90 -23.05 -7.41
CA GLU A 438 -22.93 -24.15 -8.38
C GLU A 438 -22.01 -25.30 -7.97
N HIS A 439 -20.81 -24.97 -7.44
CA HIS A 439 -19.86 -25.96 -6.94
C HIS A 439 -20.39 -26.75 -5.73
N PHE A 440 -21.11 -26.10 -4.82
CA PHE A 440 -21.66 -26.70 -3.61
C PHE A 440 -23.14 -27.12 -3.74
N GLN A 441 -23.69 -27.12 -4.93
CA GLN A 441 -25.06 -27.62 -5.15
C GLN A 441 -25.10 -29.14 -4.96
N PRO A 442 -25.89 -29.66 -4.01
CA PRO A 442 -25.96 -31.09 -3.81
C PRO A 442 -26.66 -31.78 -4.99
N ALA A 443 -26.00 -32.79 -5.53
CA ALA A 443 -26.60 -33.62 -6.56
C ALA A 443 -27.50 -34.70 -5.93
N PRO A 444 -28.65 -35.06 -6.57
CA PRO A 444 -29.45 -36.20 -6.11
C PRO A 444 -28.59 -37.47 -6.07
N ARG A 445 -28.73 -38.29 -5.02
CA ARG A 445 -27.98 -39.53 -4.86
C ARG A 445 -28.18 -40.49 -6.04
N PRO A 446 -27.10 -40.85 -6.76
CA PRO A 446 -27.22 -41.81 -7.84
C PRO A 446 -27.70 -43.18 -7.33
N GLY A 447 -28.66 -43.76 -8.02
CA GLY A 447 -29.20 -45.08 -7.67
C GLY A 447 -30.38 -45.08 -6.68
N LEU A 448 -30.75 -43.92 -6.07
CA LEU A 448 -31.90 -43.87 -5.19
C LEU A 448 -33.12 -43.31 -5.93
N GLY A 449 -34.12 -44.18 -6.17
CA GLY A 449 -35.35 -43.82 -6.88
C GLY A 449 -36.24 -42.87 -6.07
N ARG A 450 -36.86 -41.89 -6.72
CA ARG A 450 -37.72 -40.85 -6.09
C ARG A 450 -38.79 -41.42 -5.13
N LYS A 451 -39.26 -42.64 -5.37
CA LYS A 451 -40.34 -43.30 -4.58
C LYS A 451 -39.80 -44.28 -3.54
N GLN A 452 -38.51 -44.55 -3.53
CA GLN A 452 -37.89 -45.45 -2.55
C GLN A 452 -37.85 -44.83 -1.13
N PRO A 453 -37.73 -45.65 -0.08
CA PRO A 453 -37.53 -45.15 1.27
C PRO A 453 -36.28 -44.26 1.32
N CYS A 454 -36.38 -43.18 2.07
CA CYS A 454 -35.27 -42.28 2.21
C CYS A 454 -34.07 -42.96 2.93
N TRP A 455 -32.89 -42.71 2.49
CA TRP A 455 -31.64 -43.26 3.07
C TRP A 455 -31.44 -42.89 4.56
N CYS A 456 -32.07 -41.80 5.01
CA CYS A 456 -31.95 -41.32 6.41
C CYS A 456 -32.75 -42.16 7.42
N GLY A 457 -33.39 -43.24 7.04
CA GLY A 457 -34.12 -44.10 7.93
C GLY A 457 -35.46 -43.54 8.46
N SER A 458 -35.91 -42.36 7.96
CA SER A 458 -37.13 -41.70 8.41
C SER A 458 -38.43 -42.42 8.01
N GLY A 459 -38.36 -43.51 7.21
CA GLY A 459 -39.52 -44.19 6.64
C GLY A 459 -40.30 -43.42 5.56
N ARG A 460 -39.93 -42.16 5.28
CA ARG A 460 -40.52 -41.34 4.22
C ARG A 460 -39.92 -41.66 2.85
N LYS A 461 -40.66 -41.38 1.79
CA LYS A 461 -40.17 -41.51 0.40
C LYS A 461 -39.07 -40.45 0.17
N TYR A 462 -37.98 -40.82 -0.55
CA TYR A 462 -36.86 -39.92 -0.85
C TYR A 462 -37.31 -38.59 -1.41
N LYS A 463 -38.24 -38.55 -2.39
CA LYS A 463 -38.78 -37.32 -2.98
C LYS A 463 -39.46 -36.35 -2.01
N VAL A 464 -39.91 -36.84 -0.84
CA VAL A 464 -40.63 -36.04 0.19
C VAL A 464 -39.71 -35.71 1.36
N CYS A 465 -38.56 -36.40 1.44
CA CYS A 465 -37.65 -36.27 2.57
C CYS A 465 -36.38 -35.49 2.20
N HIS A 466 -35.49 -36.07 1.45
CA HIS A 466 -34.15 -35.48 1.17
C HIS A 466 -33.89 -35.18 -0.31
N MET A 467 -34.71 -35.57 -1.28
CA MET A 467 -34.41 -35.37 -2.70
C MET A 467 -34.19 -33.91 -3.09
N HIS A 468 -34.77 -32.97 -2.33
CA HIS A 468 -34.63 -31.52 -2.47
C HIS A 468 -34.04 -30.89 -1.19
N ARG A 469 -33.44 -31.70 -0.32
CA ARG A 469 -32.77 -31.30 0.93
C ARG A 469 -31.52 -32.15 1.17
N GLU A 470 -30.95 -32.65 0.10
CA GLU A 470 -29.64 -33.30 0.20
C GLU A 470 -28.63 -32.25 0.64
N GLN A 471 -27.81 -32.59 1.60
CA GLN A 471 -26.68 -31.77 2.01
C GLN A 471 -25.40 -32.53 1.66
N LEU A 472 -24.39 -31.81 1.20
CA LEU A 472 -23.05 -32.34 1.04
C LEU A 472 -22.51 -32.80 2.42
N PRO A 473 -21.69 -33.84 2.48
CA PRO A 473 -20.96 -34.21 3.69
C PRO A 473 -20.21 -33.00 4.27
N LEU A 474 -20.04 -32.95 5.58
CA LEU A 474 -19.35 -31.84 6.24
C LEU A 474 -17.93 -31.64 5.69
N ALA A 475 -17.23 -32.74 5.39
CA ALA A 475 -15.91 -32.73 4.76
C ALA A 475 -15.87 -32.04 3.38
N GLU A 476 -16.98 -32.03 2.64
CA GLU A 476 -17.10 -31.33 1.35
C GLU A 476 -17.57 -29.89 1.54
N ARG A 477 -18.33 -29.57 2.60
CA ARG A 477 -18.80 -28.23 2.94
C ARG A 477 -17.77 -27.39 3.70
N ALA A 478 -16.73 -27.98 4.23
CA ALA A 478 -15.67 -27.27 4.95
C ALA A 478 -15.00 -26.21 4.07
N ALA A 479 -14.75 -26.52 2.80
CA ALA A 479 -14.25 -25.53 1.84
C ALA A 479 -15.24 -24.38 1.63
N TRP A 480 -16.55 -24.67 1.64
CA TRP A 480 -17.56 -23.61 1.55
C TRP A 480 -17.57 -22.71 2.78
N LEU A 481 -17.42 -23.28 3.99
CA LEU A 481 -17.28 -22.48 5.22
C LEU A 481 -16.08 -21.52 5.12
N TYR A 482 -14.94 -22.01 4.65
CA TYR A 482 -13.76 -21.17 4.44
C TYR A 482 -14.02 -20.04 3.44
N GLN A 483 -14.69 -20.33 2.32
CA GLN A 483 -15.04 -19.33 1.31
C GLN A 483 -16.07 -18.29 1.82
N LYS A 484 -17.01 -18.69 2.71
CA LYS A 484 -17.94 -17.75 3.36
C LYS A 484 -17.19 -16.72 4.19
N ALA A 485 -16.21 -17.16 4.96
CA ALA A 485 -15.38 -16.27 5.78
C ALA A 485 -14.47 -15.40 4.91
N GLY A 486 -13.91 -15.95 3.82
CA GLY A 486 -13.12 -15.18 2.86
C GLY A 486 -13.91 -14.07 2.17
N ALA A 487 -15.17 -14.35 1.80
CA ALA A 487 -16.03 -13.33 1.22
C ALA A 487 -16.38 -12.19 2.21
N ASP A 488 -16.48 -12.51 3.51
CA ASP A 488 -16.72 -11.50 4.56
C ASP A 488 -15.47 -10.63 4.80
N LEU A 489 -14.28 -11.18 4.58
CA LEU A 489 -13.01 -10.48 4.72
C LEU A 489 -12.89 -9.27 3.76
N PHE A 490 -13.34 -9.43 2.50
CA PHE A 490 -13.31 -8.36 1.50
C PHE A 490 -14.35 -7.26 1.75
N ASP A 491 -15.53 -7.65 2.24
CA ASP A 491 -16.65 -6.73 2.48
C ASP A 491 -16.65 -6.13 3.90
N GLY A 492 -15.75 -6.59 4.78
CA GLY A 492 -15.73 -6.28 6.21
C GLY A 492 -14.61 -5.32 6.63
N PRO A 493 -14.51 -5.02 7.94
CA PRO A 493 -13.55 -4.08 8.51
C PRO A 493 -12.09 -4.55 8.39
N SER A 494 -11.86 -5.82 8.08
CA SER A 494 -10.50 -6.38 7.92
C SER A 494 -9.88 -6.13 6.54
N GLY A 495 -10.57 -5.45 5.62
CA GLY A 495 -10.08 -5.11 4.28
C GLY A 495 -8.72 -4.37 4.29
N PRO A 496 -8.54 -3.30 5.09
CA PRO A 496 -7.26 -2.60 5.20
C PRO A 496 -6.11 -3.51 5.66
N LEU A 497 -6.37 -4.41 6.62
CA LEU A 497 -5.38 -5.38 7.08
C LEU A 497 -5.02 -6.39 6.00
N LEU A 498 -6.00 -6.80 5.18
CA LEU A 498 -5.73 -7.67 4.02
C LEU A 498 -4.81 -6.97 3.01
N ILE A 499 -5.03 -5.70 2.71
CA ILE A 499 -4.17 -4.92 1.81
C ILE A 499 -2.74 -4.81 2.37
N GLN A 500 -2.57 -4.48 3.65
CA GLN A 500 -1.26 -4.41 4.29
C GLN A 500 -0.53 -5.77 4.26
N THR A 501 -1.27 -6.85 4.53
CA THR A 501 -0.73 -8.21 4.49
C THR A 501 -0.34 -8.62 3.06
N ALA A 502 -1.13 -8.23 2.07
CA ALA A 502 -0.84 -8.45 0.66
C ALA A 502 0.37 -7.63 0.20
N GLN A 503 0.54 -6.39 0.66
CA GLN A 503 1.75 -5.59 0.42
C GLN A 503 3.00 -6.30 0.98
N ALA A 504 2.94 -6.84 2.20
CA ALA A 504 4.02 -7.63 2.76
C ALA A 504 4.32 -8.90 1.94
N ARG A 505 3.30 -9.52 1.33
CA ARG A 505 3.46 -10.66 0.41
C ARG A 505 4.14 -10.25 -0.88
N ALA A 506 3.75 -9.11 -1.45
CA ALA A 506 4.22 -8.61 -2.73
C ALA A 506 5.58 -7.91 -2.69
N GLN A 507 6.13 -7.60 -1.51
CA GLN A 507 7.30 -6.73 -1.31
C GLN A 507 8.54 -7.06 -2.16
N TYR A 508 8.65 -8.29 -2.68
CA TYR A 508 9.75 -8.73 -3.54
C TYR A 508 9.29 -9.07 -4.97
N TRP A 509 8.06 -8.76 -5.34
CA TRP A 509 7.52 -9.03 -6.66
C TRP A 509 7.64 -7.78 -7.54
N ASP A 510 8.40 -7.86 -8.60
CA ASP A 510 8.59 -6.75 -9.56
C ASP A 510 7.60 -6.91 -10.73
N SER A 511 6.32 -6.59 -10.49
CA SER A 511 5.26 -6.72 -11.49
C SER A 511 4.15 -5.72 -11.17
N PRO A 512 3.56 -5.05 -12.18
CA PRO A 512 2.47 -4.08 -11.97
C PRO A 512 1.25 -4.66 -11.26
N ASP A 513 0.99 -5.97 -11.42
CA ASP A 513 -0.12 -6.72 -10.82
C ASP A 513 0.28 -7.43 -9.51
N ALA A 514 1.40 -7.05 -8.89
CA ALA A 514 1.95 -7.72 -7.71
C ALA A 514 0.97 -7.69 -6.53
N LEU A 515 0.34 -6.56 -6.27
CA LEU A 515 -0.60 -6.40 -5.18
C LEU A 515 -1.88 -7.22 -5.40
N ASP A 516 -2.46 -7.17 -6.59
CA ASP A 516 -3.67 -7.93 -6.93
C ASP A 516 -3.44 -9.43 -6.78
N ARG A 517 -2.33 -9.94 -7.28
CA ARG A 517 -1.93 -11.35 -7.12
C ARG A 517 -1.67 -11.72 -5.66
N ALA A 518 -1.17 -10.79 -4.85
CA ALA A 518 -0.94 -11.03 -3.43
C ALA A 518 -2.24 -11.03 -2.63
N ILE A 519 -3.23 -10.23 -3.01
CA ILE A 519 -4.59 -10.26 -2.44
C ILE A 519 -5.26 -11.61 -2.73
N GLU A 520 -5.08 -12.16 -3.93
CA GLU A 520 -5.59 -13.49 -4.31
C GLU A 520 -4.76 -14.65 -3.71
N ASP A 521 -3.61 -14.36 -3.11
CA ASP A 521 -2.74 -15.39 -2.50
C ASP A 521 -3.41 -15.95 -1.23
N GLY A 522 -3.59 -17.26 -1.22
CA GLY A 522 -4.27 -17.95 -0.10
C GLY A 522 -3.56 -17.79 1.25
N LEU A 523 -2.26 -17.43 1.29
CA LEU A 523 -1.53 -17.18 2.53
C LEU A 523 -1.98 -15.86 3.18
N ALA A 524 -2.09 -14.78 2.40
CA ALA A 524 -2.48 -13.46 2.91
C ALA A 524 -3.89 -13.51 3.53
N ALA A 525 -4.86 -14.06 2.78
CA ALA A 525 -6.22 -14.21 3.26
C ALA A 525 -6.31 -15.11 4.51
N ASP A 526 -5.60 -16.26 4.55
CA ASP A 526 -5.61 -17.17 5.71
C ASP A 526 -4.96 -16.54 6.95
N ALA A 527 -3.89 -15.77 6.77
CA ALA A 527 -3.24 -15.05 7.86
C ALA A 527 -4.18 -14.01 8.49
N VAL A 528 -4.89 -13.22 7.67
CA VAL A 528 -5.85 -12.23 8.18
C VAL A 528 -7.06 -12.90 8.83
N LEU A 529 -7.55 -14.00 8.26
CA LEU A 529 -8.67 -14.74 8.86
C LEU A 529 -8.34 -15.26 10.26
N PHE A 530 -7.17 -15.82 10.48
CA PHE A 530 -6.88 -16.52 11.72
C PHE A 530 -5.91 -15.76 12.64
N GLU A 531 -4.75 -15.37 12.15
CA GLU A 531 -3.80 -14.57 12.92
C GLU A 531 -4.31 -13.14 13.14
N GLY A 532 -5.03 -12.56 12.16
CA GLY A 532 -5.68 -11.26 12.26
C GLY A 532 -7.04 -11.26 12.99
N GLY A 533 -7.59 -12.44 13.30
CA GLY A 533 -8.85 -12.55 14.04
C GLY A 533 -10.14 -12.44 13.22
N ALA A 534 -10.07 -12.11 11.92
CA ALA A 534 -11.26 -11.88 11.08
C ALA A 534 -12.21 -13.09 11.01
N PHE A 535 -11.70 -14.31 11.18
CA PHE A 535 -12.57 -15.50 11.25
C PHE A 535 -13.42 -15.54 12.54
N ALA A 536 -12.89 -15.06 13.65
CA ALA A 536 -13.65 -14.95 14.90
C ALA A 536 -14.73 -13.86 14.78
N ASP A 537 -14.41 -12.74 14.14
CA ASP A 537 -15.35 -11.65 13.88
C ASP A 537 -16.48 -12.10 12.94
N PHE A 538 -16.13 -12.80 11.84
CA PHE A 538 -17.12 -13.45 10.99
C PHE A 538 -18.08 -14.35 11.77
N LEU A 539 -17.56 -15.17 12.68
CA LEU A 539 -18.41 -16.03 13.51
C LEU A 539 -19.24 -15.25 14.53
N ALA A 540 -18.73 -14.18 15.09
CA ALA A 540 -19.46 -13.32 16.00
C ALA A 540 -20.66 -12.68 15.30
N VAL A 541 -20.49 -12.20 14.10
CA VAL A 541 -21.54 -11.56 13.31
C VAL A 541 -22.42 -12.61 12.61
N ARG A 542 -21.86 -13.44 11.72
CA ARG A 542 -22.62 -14.31 10.81
C ARG A 542 -22.77 -15.77 11.28
N GLY A 543 -22.10 -16.14 12.38
CA GLY A 543 -22.13 -17.52 12.88
C GLY A 543 -23.52 -18.06 13.22
N SER A 544 -24.46 -17.19 13.59
CA SER A 544 -25.85 -17.56 13.86
C SER A 544 -26.58 -18.09 12.61
N LEU A 545 -26.17 -17.68 11.41
CA LEU A 545 -26.73 -18.12 10.12
C LEU A 545 -26.21 -19.49 9.71
N LEU A 546 -25.04 -19.91 10.19
CA LEU A 546 -24.39 -21.15 9.77
C LEU A 546 -25.18 -22.40 10.25
N PRO A 547 -25.17 -23.48 9.47
CA PRO A 547 -25.64 -24.79 9.93
C PRO A 547 -24.95 -25.20 11.23
N ALA A 548 -25.65 -25.89 12.12
CA ALA A 548 -25.15 -26.23 13.45
C ALA A 548 -23.83 -27.04 13.43
N ASP A 549 -23.67 -27.94 12.45
CA ASP A 549 -22.45 -28.73 12.27
C ASP A 549 -21.29 -27.91 11.71
N GLU A 550 -21.54 -26.95 10.83
CA GLU A 550 -20.53 -25.98 10.35
C GLU A 550 -20.06 -25.03 11.46
N ARG A 551 -20.99 -24.57 12.29
CA ARG A 551 -20.69 -23.73 13.46
C ARG A 551 -19.79 -24.46 14.48
N LEU A 552 -20.05 -25.75 14.72
CA LEU A 552 -19.19 -26.58 15.58
C LEU A 552 -17.80 -26.79 14.95
N LEU A 553 -17.75 -26.98 13.63
CA LEU A 553 -16.50 -27.09 12.89
C LEU A 553 -15.68 -25.78 12.95
N ALA A 554 -16.34 -24.66 12.74
CA ALA A 554 -15.73 -23.33 12.84
C ALA A 554 -15.14 -23.07 14.23
N ALA A 555 -15.85 -23.43 15.30
CA ALA A 555 -15.35 -23.33 16.66
C ALA A 555 -14.10 -24.21 16.89
N GLN A 556 -13.98 -25.35 16.22
CA GLN A 556 -12.78 -26.17 16.27
C GLN A 556 -11.62 -25.50 15.51
N TRP A 557 -11.89 -24.82 14.38
CA TRP A 557 -10.86 -24.12 13.59
C TRP A 557 -10.19 -22.98 14.36
N LEU A 558 -10.95 -22.27 15.19
CA LEU A 558 -10.40 -21.23 16.08
C LEU A 558 -9.36 -21.75 17.09
N LEU A 559 -9.35 -23.05 17.36
CA LEU A 559 -8.40 -23.69 18.27
C LEU A 559 -7.15 -24.21 17.56
N VAL A 560 -7.13 -24.19 16.22
CA VAL A 560 -6.01 -24.71 15.43
C VAL A 560 -5.04 -23.58 15.12
N GLN A 561 -3.83 -23.70 15.60
CA GLN A 561 -2.74 -22.80 15.25
C GLN A 561 -2.03 -23.25 13.97
N ARG A 562 -1.50 -22.30 13.23
CA ARG A 562 -0.56 -22.56 12.13
C ARG A 562 0.72 -23.15 12.70
N SER A 563 1.32 -24.10 12.01
CA SER A 563 2.54 -24.76 12.47
C SER A 563 3.44 -25.18 11.30
N VAL A 564 4.68 -25.52 11.64
CA VAL A 564 5.63 -26.13 10.69
C VAL A 564 5.42 -27.65 10.69
N HIS A 565 5.16 -28.21 9.51
CA HIS A 565 4.90 -29.62 9.32
C HIS A 565 5.93 -30.26 8.39
N GLU A 566 6.36 -31.46 8.74
CA GLU A 566 7.18 -32.32 7.89
C GLU A 566 6.33 -33.28 7.08
N VAL A 567 6.61 -33.42 5.81
CA VAL A 567 5.93 -34.37 4.92
C VAL A 567 6.50 -35.77 5.13
N LEU A 568 5.72 -36.70 5.73
CA LEU A 568 6.15 -38.09 5.96
C LEU A 568 5.83 -38.99 4.78
N ALA A 569 4.70 -38.79 4.12
CA ALA A 569 4.27 -39.58 2.97
C ALA A 569 3.38 -38.79 2.05
N VAL A 570 3.39 -39.12 0.75
CA VAL A 570 2.59 -38.45 -0.28
C VAL A 570 1.89 -39.48 -1.16
N ARG A 571 0.56 -39.34 -1.32
CA ARG A 571 -0.21 -39.96 -2.40
C ARG A 571 -0.63 -38.90 -3.38
N ARG A 572 0.12 -38.75 -4.47
CA ARG A 572 -0.05 -37.65 -5.44
C ARG A 572 -1.47 -37.58 -5.97
N GLY A 573 -2.09 -36.41 -5.83
CA GLY A 573 -3.45 -36.12 -6.26
C GLY A 573 -4.54 -36.60 -5.31
N GLU A 574 -4.20 -37.11 -4.12
CA GLU A 574 -5.16 -37.64 -3.15
C GLU A 574 -4.97 -37.08 -1.75
N GLN A 575 -3.79 -37.35 -1.15
CA GLN A 575 -3.53 -36.98 0.23
C GLN A 575 -2.03 -36.92 0.55
N MET A 576 -1.68 -36.32 1.67
CA MET A 576 -0.36 -36.36 2.27
C MET A 576 -0.44 -36.65 3.77
N THR A 577 0.63 -37.22 4.33
CA THR A 577 0.77 -37.39 5.77
C THR A 577 1.78 -36.39 6.27
N LEU A 578 1.34 -35.53 7.19
CA LEU A 578 2.11 -34.44 7.76
C LEU A 578 2.36 -34.70 9.24
N ARG A 579 3.56 -34.41 9.72
CA ARG A 579 3.92 -34.40 11.14
C ARG A 579 4.15 -32.96 11.58
N ASP A 580 3.40 -32.49 12.54
CA ASP A 580 3.68 -31.22 13.21
C ASP A 580 5.03 -31.29 13.94
N VAL A 581 5.95 -30.40 13.63
CA VAL A 581 7.29 -30.37 14.21
C VAL A 581 7.28 -29.89 15.66
N ARG A 582 6.28 -29.07 16.05
CA ARG A 582 6.15 -28.50 17.41
C ARG A 582 5.53 -29.52 18.38
N THR A 583 4.47 -30.20 17.97
CA THR A 583 3.70 -31.11 18.84
C THR A 583 4.06 -32.57 18.64
N GLY A 584 4.57 -32.94 17.46
CA GLY A 584 4.82 -34.32 17.05
C GLY A 584 3.59 -35.08 16.54
N ASP A 585 2.43 -34.41 16.49
CA ASP A 585 1.19 -35.02 16.00
C ASP A 585 1.28 -35.34 14.50
N VAL A 586 0.65 -36.43 14.10
CA VAL A 586 0.65 -36.88 12.70
C VAL A 586 -0.77 -36.81 12.15
N HIS A 587 -0.92 -36.13 11.02
CA HIS A 587 -2.19 -35.92 10.37
C HIS A 587 -2.23 -36.50 8.95
N GLU A 588 -3.28 -37.25 8.62
CA GLU A 588 -3.59 -37.58 7.24
C GLU A 588 -4.46 -36.47 6.64
N VAL A 589 -3.88 -35.72 5.70
CA VAL A 589 -4.47 -34.53 5.11
C VAL A 589 -4.97 -34.85 3.71
N ARG A 590 -6.24 -34.62 3.45
CA ARG A 590 -6.83 -34.75 2.11
C ARG A 590 -6.50 -33.50 1.31
N GLU A 591 -5.51 -33.60 0.43
CA GLU A 591 -5.04 -32.48 -0.38
C GLU A 591 -4.66 -32.96 -1.78
N ARG A 592 -5.34 -32.43 -2.82
CA ARG A 592 -5.18 -32.89 -4.20
C ARG A 592 -4.11 -32.11 -4.97
N ALA A 593 -4.10 -30.79 -4.85
CA ALA A 593 -3.21 -29.91 -5.62
C ALA A 593 -1.81 -29.91 -5.02
N GLY A 594 -1.69 -29.58 -3.73
CA GLY A 594 -0.41 -29.52 -3.00
C GLY A 594 0.31 -30.87 -2.97
N SER A 595 -0.44 -31.98 -2.84
CA SER A 595 0.18 -33.33 -2.85
C SER A 595 0.92 -33.69 -4.16
N ARG A 596 0.74 -32.93 -5.24
CA ARG A 596 1.48 -33.12 -6.50
C ARG A 596 2.83 -32.41 -6.50
N GLN A 597 3.00 -31.41 -5.66
CA GLN A 597 4.15 -30.50 -5.64
C GLN A 597 5.12 -30.81 -4.51
N VAL A 598 4.61 -31.32 -3.37
CA VAL A 598 5.41 -31.59 -2.18
C VAL A 598 6.20 -32.89 -2.27
N LYS A 599 7.36 -32.96 -1.58
CA LYS A 599 8.20 -34.16 -1.48
C LYS A 599 8.32 -34.59 -0.02
N VAL A 600 8.55 -35.89 0.19
CA VAL A 600 8.80 -36.44 1.52
C VAL A 600 10.07 -35.84 2.12
N GLY A 601 10.02 -35.44 3.37
CA GLY A 601 11.13 -34.81 4.10
C GLY A 601 11.16 -33.30 4.02
N GLU A 602 10.38 -32.66 3.12
CA GLU A 602 10.25 -31.21 3.07
C GLU A 602 9.41 -30.68 4.23
N LEU A 603 9.68 -29.42 4.61
CA LEU A 603 8.96 -28.70 5.66
C LEU A 603 8.05 -27.64 5.05
N TYR A 604 6.85 -27.52 5.61
CA TYR A 604 5.87 -26.53 5.17
C TYR A 604 5.20 -25.86 6.37
N CYS A 605 5.03 -24.54 6.27
CA CYS A 605 4.19 -23.77 7.18
C CYS A 605 2.75 -23.83 6.67
N VAL A 606 1.87 -24.48 7.43
CA VAL A 606 0.46 -24.68 7.05
C VAL A 606 -0.44 -24.73 8.29
N ARG A 607 -1.72 -24.42 8.07
CA ARG A 607 -2.79 -24.66 9.04
C ARG A 607 -3.56 -25.93 8.64
N VAL A 608 -3.48 -26.97 9.46
CA VAL A 608 -4.15 -28.26 9.23
C VAL A 608 -5.42 -28.31 10.06
N VAL A 609 -6.58 -28.18 9.44
CA VAL A 609 -7.87 -28.06 10.13
C VAL A 609 -8.71 -29.33 10.00
N PRO A 610 -9.53 -29.70 11.01
CA PRO A 610 -10.48 -30.78 10.90
C PRO A 610 -11.56 -30.45 9.87
N SER A 611 -12.01 -31.46 9.14
CA SER A 611 -13.05 -31.38 8.12
C SER A 611 -13.89 -32.67 8.14
N GLY A 612 -14.85 -32.73 9.05
CA GLY A 612 -15.60 -33.96 9.31
C GLY A 612 -14.72 -35.04 9.92
N ASP A 613 -14.54 -36.13 9.20
CA ASP A 613 -13.69 -37.27 9.59
C ASP A 613 -12.26 -37.22 8.99
N THR A 614 -11.91 -36.13 8.32
CA THR A 614 -10.61 -35.91 7.65
C THR A 614 -9.99 -34.60 8.10
N MET A 615 -8.70 -34.40 7.77
CA MET A 615 -8.02 -33.11 7.89
C MET A 615 -7.83 -32.50 6.50
N GLN A 616 -7.90 -31.16 6.42
CA GLN A 616 -7.71 -30.41 5.18
C GLN A 616 -6.87 -29.15 5.42
N ILE A 617 -6.38 -28.56 4.34
CA ILE A 617 -5.70 -27.26 4.30
C ILE A 617 -6.47 -26.38 3.31
N PHE A 618 -6.80 -25.16 3.70
CA PHE A 618 -7.53 -24.21 2.85
C PHE A 618 -6.69 -22.99 2.48
N GLY A 619 -5.80 -22.55 3.37
CA GLY A 619 -4.85 -21.48 3.12
C GLY A 619 -3.63 -21.95 2.31
N GLY A 620 -2.65 -21.06 2.17
CA GLY A 620 -1.40 -21.36 1.47
C GLY A 620 -0.59 -22.49 2.09
N ILE A 621 0.16 -23.21 1.27
CA ILE A 621 1.14 -24.21 1.68
C ILE A 621 2.52 -23.58 1.43
N GLU A 622 3.16 -23.05 2.47
CA GLU A 622 4.42 -22.32 2.34
C GLU A 622 5.63 -23.17 2.67
N PRO A 623 6.56 -23.39 1.72
CA PRO A 623 7.76 -24.14 2.00
C PRO A 623 8.65 -23.41 3.01
N VAL A 624 9.27 -24.15 3.89
CA VAL A 624 10.15 -23.65 4.95
C VAL A 624 11.52 -24.29 4.79
N SER A 625 12.56 -23.47 4.70
CA SER A 625 13.94 -23.98 4.69
C SER A 625 14.32 -24.49 6.09
N ILE A 626 15.24 -25.45 6.14
CA ILE A 626 15.72 -26.00 7.42
C ILE A 626 16.37 -24.91 8.27
N GLY A 627 17.02 -23.92 7.63
CA GLY A 627 17.68 -22.82 8.32
C GLY A 627 16.72 -21.83 8.96
N GLU A 628 15.52 -21.68 8.39
CA GLU A 628 14.49 -20.74 8.90
C GLU A 628 13.50 -21.40 9.87
N ARG A 629 13.51 -22.72 9.96
CA ARG A 629 12.54 -23.50 10.76
C ARG A 629 12.43 -23.02 12.20
N ASP A 630 13.56 -22.90 12.88
CA ASP A 630 13.57 -22.60 14.32
C ASP A 630 13.20 -21.14 14.59
N GLU A 631 13.59 -20.21 13.71
CA GLU A 631 13.17 -18.80 13.73
C GLU A 631 11.66 -18.67 13.49
N LEU A 632 11.13 -19.39 12.50
CA LEU A 632 9.68 -19.40 12.23
C LEU A 632 8.88 -20.01 13.39
N ILE A 633 9.38 -21.09 14.03
CA ILE A 633 8.71 -21.67 15.20
C ILE A 633 8.68 -20.66 16.36
N ALA A 634 9.79 -19.96 16.60
CA ALA A 634 9.85 -18.92 17.63
C ALA A 634 8.85 -17.79 17.32
N LEU A 635 8.78 -17.33 16.07
CA LEU A 635 7.81 -16.35 15.63
C LEU A 635 6.36 -16.81 15.86
N LEU A 636 6.03 -18.06 15.47
CA LEU A 636 4.69 -18.62 15.67
C LEU A 636 4.34 -18.84 17.16
N ASP A 637 5.34 -19.02 18.04
CA ASP A 637 5.13 -19.13 19.49
C ASP A 637 4.83 -17.77 20.15
N ASP A 638 5.26 -16.67 19.54
CA ASP A 638 4.99 -15.29 19.98
C ASP A 638 3.65 -14.74 19.47
N ASP A 639 2.84 -15.53 18.76
CA ASP A 639 1.53 -15.16 18.20
C ASP A 639 1.61 -13.91 17.29
N PRO A 640 2.32 -14.02 16.14
CA PRO A 640 2.62 -12.90 15.27
C PRO A 640 1.35 -12.32 14.63
N ASP A 641 1.39 -11.02 14.34
CA ASP A 641 0.37 -10.43 13.48
C ASP A 641 0.48 -10.95 12.03
N PRO A 642 -0.59 -10.86 11.22
CA PRO A 642 -0.61 -11.41 9.87
C PRO A 642 0.44 -10.78 8.94
N VAL A 643 0.74 -9.48 9.10
CA VAL A 643 1.72 -8.77 8.28
C VAL A 643 3.13 -9.29 8.56
N GLU A 644 3.48 -9.42 9.86
CA GLU A 644 4.77 -9.95 10.29
C GLU A 644 4.99 -11.37 9.81
N LEU A 645 3.99 -12.25 9.99
CA LEU A 645 4.04 -13.63 9.54
C LEU A 645 4.24 -13.74 8.03
N VAL A 646 3.44 -13.00 7.26
CA VAL A 646 3.50 -13.05 5.79
C VAL A 646 4.79 -12.41 5.28
N ALA A 647 5.27 -11.33 5.90
CA ALA A 647 6.57 -10.74 5.58
C ALA A 647 7.71 -11.75 5.79
N PHE A 648 7.70 -12.48 6.93
CA PHE A 648 8.68 -13.53 7.19
C PHE A 648 8.66 -14.61 6.11
N LEU A 649 7.50 -15.18 5.81
CA LEU A 649 7.35 -16.25 4.82
C LEU A 649 7.63 -15.79 3.38
N SER A 650 7.55 -14.47 3.12
CA SER A 650 7.86 -13.88 1.82
C SER A 650 9.35 -13.62 1.60
N ARG A 651 10.19 -13.66 2.65
CA ARG A 651 11.67 -13.51 2.54
C ARG A 651 12.30 -14.46 1.52
N ARG A 652 11.69 -15.61 1.26
CA ARG A 652 12.13 -16.55 0.24
C ARG A 652 12.16 -15.98 -1.19
N PHE A 653 11.41 -14.90 -1.45
CA PHE A 653 11.41 -14.18 -2.71
C PHE A 653 12.40 -13.02 -2.73
N ALA A 654 13.01 -12.71 -1.57
CA ALA A 654 14.03 -11.67 -1.51
C ALA A 654 15.20 -12.01 -2.44
N PRO A 655 15.79 -11.01 -3.11
CA PRO A 655 17.00 -11.22 -3.85
C PRO A 655 18.07 -11.88 -2.96
N PRO A 656 18.83 -12.85 -3.49
CA PRO A 656 19.85 -13.51 -2.70
C PRO A 656 20.88 -12.49 -2.22
N VAL A 657 21.12 -12.41 -0.91
CA VAL A 657 22.21 -11.60 -0.36
C VAL A 657 23.53 -12.25 -0.73
N LEU A 658 24.15 -11.75 -1.79
CA LEU A 658 25.48 -12.19 -2.18
C LEU A 658 26.49 -11.64 -1.18
N GLN A 659 27.35 -12.51 -0.66
CA GLN A 659 28.48 -12.13 0.17
C GLN A 659 29.78 -12.41 -0.57
N ASN A 660 30.75 -11.57 -0.37
CA ASN A 660 32.09 -11.83 -0.84
C ASN A 660 32.78 -12.88 0.03
N THR A 661 33.97 -13.28 -0.34
CA THR A 661 34.74 -14.33 0.39
C THR A 661 35.19 -13.95 1.80
N GLU A 662 34.91 -12.73 2.23
CA GLU A 662 35.22 -12.21 3.57
C GLU A 662 33.96 -12.07 4.43
N GLY A 663 32.80 -12.51 3.90
CA GLY A 663 31.50 -12.42 4.58
C GLY A 663 30.85 -11.04 4.54
N GLU A 664 31.38 -10.10 3.74
CA GLU A 664 30.83 -8.78 3.55
C GLU A 664 29.73 -8.84 2.47
N SER A 665 28.66 -8.05 2.60
CA SER A 665 27.63 -7.91 1.56
C SER A 665 28.25 -7.47 0.25
N SER A 666 27.90 -8.16 -0.83
CA SER A 666 28.40 -7.82 -2.17
C SER A 666 27.63 -6.62 -2.71
N VAL A 667 28.35 -5.50 -2.81
CA VAL A 667 27.87 -4.22 -3.35
C VAL A 667 28.84 -3.82 -4.43
N LEU A 668 28.35 -3.49 -5.62
CA LEU A 668 29.16 -2.97 -6.71
C LEU A 668 29.38 -1.48 -6.45
N CYS A 669 30.61 -1.13 -6.12
CA CYS A 669 31.00 0.24 -5.78
C CYS A 669 31.92 0.77 -6.85
N ASP A 670 31.58 1.91 -7.44
CA ASP A 670 32.36 2.61 -8.43
C ASP A 670 32.61 4.06 -8.01
N ALA A 671 33.80 4.58 -8.26
CA ALA A 671 34.10 6.00 -8.14
C ALA A 671 35.00 6.47 -9.28
N THR A 672 34.77 7.70 -9.72
CA THR A 672 35.64 8.44 -10.61
C THR A 672 36.18 9.67 -9.89
N LEU A 673 37.46 9.79 -9.81
CA LEU A 673 38.14 10.91 -9.15
C LEU A 673 39.00 11.69 -10.15
N ARG A 674 39.04 13.00 -9.99
CA ARG A 674 39.98 13.87 -10.72
C ARG A 674 41.30 14.02 -9.97
N ILE A 675 42.40 13.82 -10.66
CA ILE A 675 43.74 13.79 -10.11
C ILE A 675 44.54 14.96 -10.70
N ALA A 676 45.13 15.79 -9.84
CA ALA A 676 45.89 16.95 -10.27
C ALA A 676 47.28 16.60 -10.80
N ASP A 677 47.94 15.57 -10.28
CA ASP A 677 49.22 15.06 -10.70
C ASP A 677 49.19 13.54 -10.88
N PRO A 678 48.72 13.06 -12.07
CA PRO A 678 48.61 11.65 -12.37
C PRO A 678 49.92 10.85 -12.29
N ALA A 679 51.04 11.45 -12.68
CA ALA A 679 52.34 10.79 -12.67
C ALA A 679 52.84 10.52 -11.24
N ARG A 680 52.62 11.47 -10.35
CA ARG A 680 52.96 11.32 -8.94
C ARG A 680 52.08 10.27 -8.24
N LEU A 681 50.78 10.32 -8.52
CA LEU A 681 49.84 9.32 -7.96
C LEU A 681 50.18 7.92 -8.46
N ALA A 682 50.46 7.74 -9.76
CA ALA A 682 50.81 6.45 -10.32
C ALA A 682 52.04 5.83 -9.63
N GLN A 683 53.07 6.65 -9.34
CA GLN A 683 54.27 6.20 -8.63
C GLN A 683 53.90 5.80 -7.15
N ALA A 684 53.02 6.54 -6.51
CA ALA A 684 52.59 6.23 -5.15
C ALA A 684 51.71 4.95 -5.09
N LEU A 685 50.90 4.71 -6.13
CA LEU A 685 50.10 3.49 -6.25
C LEU A 685 50.98 2.25 -6.54
N ASP A 686 52.09 2.38 -7.27
CA ASP A 686 53.05 1.31 -7.49
C ASP A 686 53.72 0.79 -6.18
N ASP A 687 53.79 1.63 -5.14
CA ASP A 687 54.30 1.25 -3.83
C ASP A 687 53.26 0.51 -2.93
N GLU A 688 51.95 0.70 -3.18
CA GLU A 688 50.87 0.22 -2.31
C GLU A 688 50.05 -0.92 -2.93
N TYR A 689 49.99 -1.00 -4.26
CA TYR A 689 49.17 -1.97 -4.97
C TYR A 689 49.92 -2.69 -6.08
N ASP A 690 49.46 -3.91 -6.44
CA ASP A 690 50.07 -4.69 -7.52
C ASP A 690 49.68 -4.11 -8.88
N ARG A 691 50.68 -3.60 -9.63
CA ARG A 691 50.50 -3.04 -10.97
C ARG A 691 50.24 -4.10 -12.01
N HIS A 692 49.30 -3.82 -12.89
CA HIS A 692 48.95 -4.67 -14.04
C HIS A 692 49.34 -3.92 -15.34
N ASP A 693 50.20 -4.53 -16.17
CA ASP A 693 50.78 -3.85 -17.33
C ASP A 693 50.14 -4.22 -18.70
N ASP A 694 49.04 -4.99 -18.70
CA ASP A 694 48.44 -5.57 -19.93
C ASP A 694 47.19 -4.86 -20.44
N GLU A 695 46.93 -3.58 -20.09
CA GLU A 695 45.75 -2.89 -20.59
C GLU A 695 45.94 -2.38 -22.04
N PRO A 696 45.02 -2.78 -23.00
CA PRO A 696 45.20 -2.47 -24.43
C PRO A 696 45.14 -0.99 -24.78
N ASP A 697 44.56 -0.15 -23.91
CA ASP A 697 44.28 1.26 -24.17
C ASP A 697 45.30 2.23 -23.57
N GLY A 698 46.39 1.71 -22.97
CA GLY A 698 47.44 2.51 -22.34
C GLY A 698 47.02 3.09 -20.97
N ALA A 699 45.93 2.61 -20.39
CA ALA A 699 45.55 2.92 -19.01
C ALA A 699 46.51 2.22 -18.03
N LEU A 700 46.79 2.86 -16.89
CA LEU A 700 47.55 2.24 -15.83
C LEU A 700 46.55 1.59 -14.84
N ALA A 701 46.76 0.30 -14.56
CA ALA A 701 45.84 -0.42 -13.65
C ALA A 701 46.59 -1.02 -12.47
N TRP A 702 45.94 -1.04 -11.32
CA TRP A 702 46.44 -1.66 -10.08
C TRP A 702 45.32 -2.50 -9.44
N PHE A 703 45.71 -3.61 -8.79
CA PHE A 703 44.82 -4.50 -8.10
C PHE A 703 45.19 -4.61 -6.62
N GLU A 704 44.17 -4.50 -5.77
CA GLU A 704 44.27 -4.94 -4.38
C GLU A 704 44.01 -6.44 -4.33
N HIS A 705 44.99 -7.23 -3.90
CA HIS A 705 44.85 -8.71 -3.77
C HIS A 705 44.67 -9.16 -2.33
N VAL A 706 43.98 -10.26 -2.16
CA VAL A 706 43.90 -11.03 -0.90
C VAL A 706 44.11 -12.49 -1.18
N ILE A 707 44.75 -13.20 -0.25
CA ILE A 707 44.86 -14.66 -0.29
C ILE A 707 43.79 -15.23 0.64
N THR A 708 42.74 -15.80 0.07
CA THR A 708 41.67 -16.48 0.82
C THR A 708 41.70 -17.95 0.44
N HIS A 709 41.80 -18.82 1.44
CA HIS A 709 41.91 -20.29 1.25
C HIS A 709 43.00 -20.72 0.24
N GLY A 710 44.13 -20.00 0.22
CA GLY A 710 45.28 -20.28 -0.67
C GLY A 710 45.10 -19.84 -2.12
N ILE A 711 44.01 -19.07 -2.45
CA ILE A 711 43.76 -18.52 -3.76
C ILE A 711 43.92 -16.98 -3.68
N GLN A 712 44.69 -16.42 -4.59
CA GLN A 712 44.83 -14.97 -4.75
C GLN A 712 43.57 -14.45 -5.46
N ARG A 713 42.92 -13.44 -4.86
CA ARG A 713 41.67 -12.84 -5.38
C ARG A 713 41.81 -11.34 -5.42
N ILE A 714 41.21 -10.71 -6.44
CA ILE A 714 41.16 -9.27 -6.57
C ILE A 714 40.06 -8.74 -5.66
N ARG A 715 40.40 -7.76 -4.80
CA ARG A 715 39.47 -7.05 -3.92
C ARG A 715 38.97 -5.75 -4.53
N ALA A 716 39.83 -5.02 -5.21
CA ALA A 716 39.52 -3.79 -5.87
C ALA A 716 40.37 -3.61 -7.12
N ASN A 717 39.83 -2.91 -8.11
CA ASN A 717 40.53 -2.46 -9.31
C ASN A 717 40.62 -0.94 -9.30
N ILE A 718 41.80 -0.41 -9.64
CA ILE A 718 42.09 1.01 -9.70
C ILE A 718 42.68 1.26 -11.08
N GLU A 719 42.06 2.12 -11.88
CA GLU A 719 42.51 2.47 -13.22
C GLU A 719 42.73 3.97 -13.36
N LEU A 720 43.89 4.36 -13.89
CA LEU A 720 44.21 5.76 -14.18
C LEU A 720 44.22 6.00 -15.69
N ARG A 721 43.33 6.85 -16.17
CA ARG A 721 43.19 7.26 -17.56
C ARG A 721 43.35 8.77 -17.67
N GLY A 722 44.51 9.24 -18.13
CA GLY A 722 44.77 10.66 -18.15
C GLY A 722 44.80 11.29 -16.77
N ASP A 723 43.84 12.16 -16.47
CA ASP A 723 43.66 12.82 -15.15
C ASP A 723 42.46 12.24 -14.35
N GLU A 724 41.84 11.17 -14.83
CA GLU A 724 40.73 10.49 -14.17
C GLU A 724 41.15 9.13 -13.59
N LEU A 725 40.90 8.94 -12.31
CA LEU A 725 41.10 7.69 -11.58
C LEU A 725 39.76 7.00 -11.34
N HIS A 726 39.63 5.79 -11.85
CA HIS A 726 38.48 4.94 -11.65
C HIS A 726 38.78 3.90 -10.59
N VAL A 727 37.90 3.74 -9.62
CA VAL A 727 37.99 2.75 -8.54
C VAL A 727 36.77 1.88 -8.57
N HIS A 728 36.97 0.56 -8.65
CA HIS A 728 35.93 -0.42 -8.59
C HIS A 728 36.16 -1.43 -7.47
N ALA A 729 35.15 -1.71 -6.64
CA ALA A 729 35.20 -2.72 -5.58
C ALA A 729 33.86 -3.44 -5.45
N ASN A 730 33.87 -4.66 -4.88
CA ASN A 730 32.67 -5.49 -4.73
C ASN A 730 32.15 -5.55 -3.27
N SER A 731 32.53 -4.61 -2.43
CA SER A 731 31.94 -4.32 -1.13
C SER A 731 32.24 -2.91 -0.68
N GLU A 732 31.36 -2.31 0.12
CA GLU A 732 31.55 -0.97 0.68
C GLU A 732 32.82 -0.87 1.54
N ALA A 733 33.08 -1.86 2.39
CA ALA A 733 34.24 -1.86 3.26
C ALA A 733 35.57 -1.86 2.49
N ARG A 734 35.61 -2.56 1.35
CA ARG A 734 36.78 -2.54 0.45
C ARG A 734 36.93 -1.20 -0.25
N PHE A 735 35.82 -0.70 -0.76
CA PHE A 735 35.73 0.55 -1.47
C PHE A 735 36.19 1.74 -0.61
N GLU A 736 35.65 1.89 0.60
CA GLU A 736 36.03 2.93 1.54
C GLU A 736 37.51 2.87 1.92
N ARG A 737 38.05 1.66 2.07
CA ARG A 737 39.47 1.45 2.35
C ARG A 737 40.37 1.97 1.22
N VAL A 738 40.00 1.68 -0.04
CA VAL A 738 40.76 2.15 -1.21
C VAL A 738 40.64 3.67 -1.36
N LEU A 739 39.42 4.23 -1.22
CA LEU A 739 39.26 5.70 -1.26
C LEU A 739 40.01 6.40 -0.15
N ALA A 740 40.04 5.86 1.06
CA ALA A 740 40.82 6.41 2.17
C ALA A 740 42.35 6.37 1.90
N MET A 741 42.83 5.33 1.21
CA MET A 741 44.23 5.25 0.80
C MET A 741 44.56 6.28 -0.29
N ILE A 742 43.73 6.39 -1.33
CA ILE A 742 43.87 7.39 -2.37
C ILE A 742 43.91 8.81 -1.77
N GLY A 743 42.98 9.13 -0.84
CA GLY A 743 42.97 10.42 -0.14
C GLY A 743 44.22 10.70 0.71
N LYS A 744 44.95 9.66 1.17
CA LYS A 744 46.27 9.81 1.83
C LYS A 744 47.39 10.03 0.82
N LEU A 745 47.34 9.32 -0.32
CA LEU A 745 48.39 9.43 -1.36
C LEU A 745 48.28 10.75 -2.14
N ASP A 746 47.04 11.19 -2.39
CA ASP A 746 46.74 12.48 -3.01
C ASP A 746 45.57 13.19 -2.31
N PRO A 747 45.86 14.06 -1.31
CA PRO A 747 44.85 14.86 -0.64
C PRO A 747 44.11 15.86 -1.54
N SER A 748 44.55 16.07 -2.78
CA SER A 748 43.93 16.97 -3.75
C SER A 748 42.97 16.26 -4.68
N ALA A 749 42.87 14.93 -4.61
CA ALA A 749 41.94 14.14 -5.40
C ALA A 749 40.49 14.54 -5.11
N THR A 750 39.72 14.77 -6.15
CA THR A 750 38.31 15.20 -6.03
C THR A 750 37.41 14.14 -6.62
N VAL A 751 36.45 13.64 -5.84
CA VAL A 751 35.42 12.70 -6.33
C VAL A 751 34.51 13.43 -7.29
N LEU A 752 34.40 12.95 -8.53
CA LEU A 752 33.49 13.44 -9.55
C LEU A 752 32.15 12.72 -9.54
N HIS A 753 32.20 11.41 -9.38
CA HIS A 753 31.05 10.53 -9.37
C HIS A 753 31.30 9.33 -8.47
N GLN A 754 30.24 8.82 -7.83
CA GLN A 754 30.32 7.66 -6.97
C GLN A 754 28.98 6.94 -6.95
N THR A 755 28.99 5.60 -7.12
CA THR A 755 27.79 4.74 -7.03
C THR A 755 28.02 3.57 -6.07
N ARG A 756 26.92 3.04 -5.54
CA ARG A 756 26.87 1.84 -4.71
C ARG A 756 25.61 1.07 -5.06
N ASP A 757 25.76 0.00 -5.84
CA ASP A 757 24.65 -0.83 -6.31
C ASP A 757 24.70 -2.20 -5.65
N PRO A 758 23.64 -2.66 -4.95
CA PRO A 758 23.61 -4.01 -4.40
C PRO A 758 23.78 -5.05 -5.50
N ALA A 759 24.71 -5.98 -5.34
CA ALA A 759 25.01 -7.02 -6.35
C ALA A 759 23.85 -8.03 -6.55
N GLY A 760 22.80 -7.93 -5.74
CA GLY A 760 21.54 -8.71 -5.90
C GLY A 760 20.60 -8.17 -6.97
N ASP A 761 20.82 -6.95 -7.46
CA ASP A 761 20.04 -6.44 -8.59
C ASP A 761 20.56 -7.06 -9.91
N LEU A 762 19.76 -8.00 -10.43
CA LEU A 762 20.04 -8.67 -11.71
C LEU A 762 20.17 -7.67 -12.87
N ARG A 763 19.52 -6.51 -12.80
CA ARG A 763 19.62 -5.45 -13.81
C ARG A 763 21.00 -4.78 -13.75
N ALA A 764 21.50 -4.46 -12.55
CA ALA A 764 22.84 -3.90 -12.37
C ALA A 764 23.91 -4.89 -12.84
N VAL A 765 23.77 -6.18 -12.50
CA VAL A 765 24.68 -7.24 -12.98
C VAL A 765 24.63 -7.40 -14.50
N GLN A 766 23.45 -7.35 -15.11
CA GLN A 766 23.27 -7.41 -16.57
C GLN A 766 23.84 -6.18 -17.27
N GLN A 767 23.66 -4.98 -16.72
CA GLN A 767 24.25 -3.75 -17.25
C GLN A 767 25.78 -3.78 -17.15
N LEU A 768 26.33 -4.28 -16.03
CA LEU A 768 27.76 -4.46 -15.87
C LEU A 768 28.32 -5.48 -16.86
N ALA A 769 27.62 -6.61 -17.05
CA ALA A 769 27.97 -7.62 -18.04
C ALA A 769 27.89 -7.06 -19.48
N ALA A 770 26.89 -6.21 -19.76
CA ALA A 770 26.76 -5.55 -21.07
C ALA A 770 27.87 -4.51 -21.30
N ARG A 771 28.28 -3.73 -20.29
CA ARG A 771 29.40 -2.81 -20.33
C ARG A 771 30.73 -3.58 -20.52
N SER A 772 30.95 -4.66 -19.78
CA SER A 772 32.11 -5.54 -19.95
C SER A 772 32.15 -6.24 -21.31
N ALA A 773 30.99 -6.63 -21.85
CA ALA A 773 30.87 -7.24 -23.16
C ALA A 773 31.09 -6.25 -24.31
N ALA A 774 30.80 -4.95 -24.12
CA ALA A 774 31.09 -3.90 -25.10
C ALA A 774 32.60 -3.60 -25.19
N GLY A 775 33.39 -3.94 -24.16
CA GLY A 775 34.85 -3.79 -24.10
C GLY A 775 35.63 -5.04 -24.50
N SER A 776 35.01 -6.22 -24.59
CA SER A 776 35.71 -7.48 -24.88
C SER A 776 34.95 -8.29 -25.92
N ALA A 777 35.36 -8.29 -27.15
CA ALA A 777 34.95 -9.32 -28.12
C ALA A 777 35.54 -10.70 -27.76
N GLY A 778 35.29 -11.16 -26.52
CA GLY A 778 35.69 -12.47 -26.03
C GLY A 778 34.49 -13.42 -26.10
N THR A 779 34.60 -14.45 -26.94
CA THR A 779 33.71 -15.59 -27.00
C THR A 779 33.48 -16.12 -25.58
N PHE A 780 32.23 -16.18 -25.11
CA PHE A 780 31.86 -16.93 -23.91
C PHE A 780 32.27 -18.38 -24.12
N LEU A 781 33.37 -18.79 -23.56
CA LEU A 781 33.79 -20.19 -23.57
C LEU A 781 32.86 -20.93 -22.59
N ASP A 782 32.05 -21.87 -23.10
CA ASP A 782 31.34 -22.81 -22.26
C ASP A 782 32.40 -23.57 -21.41
N PRO A 783 32.44 -23.43 -20.08
CA PRO A 783 33.40 -24.08 -19.22
C PRO A 783 33.39 -25.61 -19.37
N ALA A 784 32.28 -26.19 -19.85
CA ALA A 784 32.15 -27.61 -20.12
C ALA A 784 32.82 -28.01 -21.46
N ALA A 785 33.15 -27.10 -22.35
CA ALA A 785 33.71 -27.38 -23.68
C ALA A 785 35.25 -27.57 -23.62
N ASP A 786 35.95 -27.04 -22.63
CA ASP A 786 37.39 -27.22 -22.44
C ASP A 786 37.67 -28.22 -21.32
N PRO A 787 38.25 -29.41 -21.63
CA PRO A 787 38.53 -30.45 -20.63
C PRO A 787 39.49 -29.97 -19.51
N ALA A 788 40.38 -29.04 -19.77
CA ALA A 788 41.33 -28.54 -18.77
C ALA A 788 40.62 -27.59 -17.79
N ILE A 789 39.72 -26.73 -18.26
CA ILE A 789 38.87 -25.85 -17.45
C ILE A 789 37.89 -26.68 -16.65
N ALA A 790 37.24 -27.66 -17.25
CA ALA A 790 36.31 -28.58 -16.57
C ALA A 790 37.02 -29.33 -15.43
N ALA A 791 38.24 -29.83 -15.65
CA ALA A 791 39.02 -30.51 -14.61
C ALA A 791 39.45 -29.56 -13.47
N ALA A 792 39.80 -28.33 -13.77
CA ALA A 792 40.15 -27.32 -12.77
C ALA A 792 38.92 -26.92 -11.91
N LEU A 793 37.77 -26.77 -12.54
CA LEU A 793 36.50 -26.50 -11.83
C LEU A 793 36.10 -27.67 -10.93
N GLU A 794 36.27 -28.89 -11.41
CA GLU A 794 35.99 -30.10 -10.62
C GLU A 794 36.92 -30.25 -9.40
N GLU A 795 38.22 -29.95 -9.58
CA GLU A 795 39.17 -29.89 -8.49
C GLU A 795 38.81 -28.84 -7.44
N MET A 796 38.37 -27.69 -7.92
CA MET A 796 37.92 -26.59 -7.06
C MET A 796 36.65 -26.96 -6.28
N ALA A 797 35.67 -27.57 -6.98
CA ALA A 797 34.46 -28.08 -6.31
C ALA A 797 34.80 -29.13 -5.21
N GLY A 798 35.73 -30.04 -5.49
CA GLY A 798 36.17 -31.01 -4.49
C GLY A 798 36.85 -30.39 -3.27
N LYS A 799 37.61 -29.29 -3.45
CA LYS A 799 38.19 -28.53 -2.32
C LYS A 799 37.09 -27.82 -1.50
N TYR A 800 36.08 -27.25 -2.17
CA TYR A 800 34.94 -26.63 -1.50
C TYR A 800 34.12 -27.67 -0.72
N GLU A 801 33.84 -28.81 -1.33
CA GLU A 801 33.13 -29.93 -0.63
C GLU A 801 33.88 -30.39 0.60
N ALA A 802 35.21 -30.52 0.49
CA ALA A 802 36.03 -30.94 1.64
C ALA A 802 36.00 -29.89 2.78
N ALA A 803 36.05 -28.61 2.43
CA ALA A 803 35.98 -27.51 3.41
C ALA A 803 34.58 -27.44 4.06
N TRP A 804 33.49 -27.57 3.27
CA TRP A 804 32.12 -27.53 3.76
C TRP A 804 31.84 -28.65 4.80
N LEU A 805 32.44 -29.80 4.69
CA LEU A 805 32.26 -30.90 5.67
C LEU A 805 32.70 -30.53 7.08
N ASP A 806 33.63 -29.61 7.24
CA ASP A 806 34.22 -29.18 8.50
C ASP A 806 33.83 -27.72 8.86
N GLU A 807 32.88 -27.10 8.12
CA GLU A 807 32.37 -25.76 8.39
C GLU A 807 31.11 -25.82 9.29
N PRO A 808 31.01 -25.02 10.35
CA PRO A 808 29.78 -24.89 11.14
C PRO A 808 28.62 -24.34 10.30
N ILE A 809 27.53 -25.12 10.19
CA ILE A 809 26.37 -24.75 9.35
C ILE A 809 25.23 -24.29 10.26
N PRO A 810 24.68 -23.05 10.04
CA PRO A 810 23.54 -22.55 10.83
C PRO A 810 22.34 -23.50 10.82
N ALA A 811 22.00 -24.09 9.66
CA ALA A 811 20.92 -25.07 9.51
C ALA A 811 21.14 -26.37 10.34
N LEU A 812 22.35 -26.63 10.82
CA LEU A 812 22.69 -27.71 11.71
C LEU A 812 22.95 -27.23 13.16
N ALA A 813 22.33 -26.11 13.53
CA ALA A 813 22.51 -25.48 14.84
C ALA A 813 23.99 -25.15 15.17
N GLY A 814 24.76 -24.72 14.15
CA GLY A 814 26.17 -24.37 14.28
C GLY A 814 27.14 -25.57 14.37
N HIS A 815 26.66 -26.78 14.13
CA HIS A 815 27.53 -28.00 14.05
C HIS A 815 28.01 -28.21 12.61
N THR A 816 29.15 -28.89 12.50
CA THR A 816 29.67 -29.28 11.19
C THR A 816 28.89 -30.47 10.63
N PRO A 817 28.80 -30.60 9.28
CA PRO A 817 28.22 -31.79 8.66
C PRO A 817 28.83 -33.12 9.16
N ARG A 818 30.13 -33.15 9.42
CA ARG A 818 30.85 -34.31 9.94
C ARG A 818 30.43 -34.64 11.36
N GLU A 819 30.31 -33.67 12.26
CA GLU A 819 29.77 -33.85 13.60
C GLU A 819 28.33 -34.36 13.55
N SER A 820 27.50 -33.71 12.72
CA SER A 820 26.09 -34.07 12.57
C SER A 820 25.89 -35.50 11.99
N ALA A 821 26.78 -35.94 11.11
CA ALA A 821 26.73 -37.31 10.59
C ALA A 821 26.99 -38.37 11.67
N HIS A 822 27.81 -38.08 12.70
CA HIS A 822 28.13 -38.97 13.78
C HIS A 822 27.11 -38.94 14.93
N ASP A 823 26.34 -37.84 15.05
CA ASP A 823 25.32 -37.70 16.10
C ASP A 823 23.96 -38.24 15.61
N PRO A 824 23.42 -39.32 16.23
CA PRO A 824 22.14 -39.90 15.83
C PRO A 824 20.97 -38.94 15.94
N THR A 825 21.05 -37.91 16.79
CA THR A 825 19.99 -36.91 16.98
C THR A 825 19.97 -35.82 15.90
N ARG A 826 21.14 -35.55 15.30
CA ARG A 826 21.34 -34.50 14.26
C ARG A 826 21.43 -35.08 12.84
N ARG A 827 21.72 -36.35 12.70
CA ARG A 827 21.83 -37.01 11.39
C ARG A 827 20.58 -36.83 10.51
N PRO A 828 19.35 -36.89 11.04
CA PRO A 828 18.17 -36.60 10.22
C PRO A 828 18.17 -35.22 9.61
N ASP A 829 18.61 -34.21 10.35
CA ASP A 829 18.66 -32.82 9.86
C ASP A 829 19.71 -32.63 8.76
N LEU A 830 20.88 -33.28 8.93
CA LEU A 830 21.90 -33.31 7.89
C LEU A 830 21.43 -34.04 6.61
N ILE A 831 20.68 -35.14 6.74
CA ILE A 831 20.12 -35.82 5.57
C ILE A 831 19.13 -34.93 4.85
N ARG A 832 18.24 -34.23 5.56
CA ARG A 832 17.30 -33.26 4.97
C ARG A 832 18.03 -32.10 4.28
N LEU A 833 19.09 -31.58 4.90
CA LEU A 833 19.91 -30.52 4.29
C LEU A 833 20.53 -30.99 2.96
N LEU A 834 21.07 -32.20 2.92
CA LEU A 834 21.63 -32.80 1.70
C LEU A 834 20.55 -33.13 0.65
N ASP A 835 19.31 -33.44 1.07
CA ASP A 835 18.17 -33.65 0.18
C ASP A 835 17.62 -32.35 -0.41
N SER A 836 17.86 -31.21 0.24
CA SER A 836 17.47 -29.89 -0.25
C SER A 836 18.40 -29.33 -1.33
N PHE A 837 19.58 -29.92 -1.53
CA PHE A 837 20.50 -29.47 -2.57
C PHE A 837 19.94 -29.81 -3.95
N PRO A 838 20.22 -28.95 -4.97
CA PRO A 838 19.81 -29.23 -6.33
C PRO A 838 20.32 -30.58 -6.81
N GLU A 839 19.53 -31.29 -7.60
CA GLU A 839 19.99 -32.53 -8.23
C GLU A 839 21.26 -32.27 -9.05
N ASP A 840 22.21 -33.21 -8.99
CA ASP A 840 23.49 -33.13 -9.69
C ASP A 840 23.25 -32.92 -11.19
N THR A 841 23.51 -31.72 -11.69
CA THR A 841 23.29 -31.34 -13.10
C THR A 841 24.41 -31.88 -14.01
N GLY A 842 25.45 -32.53 -13.44
CA GLY A 842 26.62 -33.00 -14.19
C GLY A 842 27.48 -31.87 -14.76
N ARG A 843 27.26 -30.61 -14.33
CA ARG A 843 28.11 -29.49 -14.75
C ARG A 843 29.40 -29.44 -13.92
N PRO A 844 30.58 -29.28 -14.58
CA PRO A 844 31.83 -29.13 -13.86
C PRO A 844 31.79 -27.95 -12.86
N GLY A 845 32.31 -28.13 -11.67
CA GLY A 845 32.38 -27.08 -10.66
C GLY A 845 31.17 -26.95 -9.73
N THR A 846 30.15 -27.82 -9.85
CA THR A 846 29.02 -27.88 -8.92
C THR A 846 29.28 -28.84 -7.77
N MET A 847 28.83 -28.46 -6.54
CA MET A 847 28.82 -29.35 -5.39
C MET A 847 27.86 -30.51 -5.65
N SER A 848 28.29 -31.75 -5.35
CA SER A 848 27.50 -32.95 -5.56
C SER A 848 26.98 -33.51 -4.23
N PRO A 849 25.66 -33.53 -3.98
CA PRO A 849 25.08 -34.18 -2.80
C PRO A 849 25.48 -35.66 -2.68
N ALA A 850 25.67 -36.33 -3.79
CA ALA A 850 26.12 -37.75 -3.80
C ALA A 850 27.56 -37.89 -3.27
N ARG A 851 28.49 -37.03 -3.67
CA ARG A 851 29.87 -37.02 -3.16
C ARG A 851 29.92 -36.69 -1.66
N LEU A 852 29.14 -35.68 -1.25
CA LEU A 852 29.03 -35.28 0.15
C LEU A 852 28.49 -36.42 1.02
N ARG A 853 27.44 -37.15 0.58
CA ARG A 853 26.91 -38.31 1.28
C ARG A 853 27.95 -39.42 1.39
N ALA A 854 28.66 -39.71 0.30
CA ALA A 854 29.72 -40.70 0.30
C ALA A 854 30.84 -40.34 1.30
N ALA A 855 31.25 -39.06 1.33
CA ALA A 855 32.29 -38.58 2.27
C ALA A 855 31.84 -38.63 3.75
N LEU A 856 30.54 -38.49 4.02
CA LEU A 856 29.93 -38.55 5.35
C LEU A 856 29.52 -39.99 5.78
N GLY A 857 29.65 -40.98 4.89
CA GLY A 857 29.21 -42.35 5.14
C GLY A 857 27.68 -42.50 5.23
N LEU A 858 26.95 -41.62 4.58
CA LEU A 858 25.50 -41.60 4.50
C LEU A 858 25.06 -42.20 3.14
N SER A 859 25.03 -43.48 3.01
CA SER A 859 24.60 -44.23 1.81
C SER A 859 23.12 -44.61 1.88
#